data_bae5ed90a0eef5fdb6283a98e682975e
#
_entry.id   bae5ed90a0eef5fdb6283a98e682975e
#
_cell.length_a   1.000
_cell.length_b   1.000
_cell.length_c   1.000
_cell.angle_alpha   90.00
_cell.angle_beta   90.00
_cell.angle_gamma   90.00
#
_symmetry.space_group_name_H-M   'P 1'
#
loop_
_entity.id
_entity.type
_entity.pdbx_description
1 polymer ?
#
loop_
_entity_poly.entity_id
_entity_poly.type
_entity_poly.pdbx_seq_one_letter_code
_entity_poly.pdbx_strand_id
1 'polypeptide(L)'
;MTSTAPARTGLHRVPVPDGVAPSGVAAAVRRLAHRPRLVAFGGSWSWGALVATDPVLTAPDGADPFAVLDAPPRSAGPAASPGAGTAGAVGGGWFGLLDHAPPGVRPTAVLSWYRDVLRHDGERWWFEALVAGGAPLPGLPDLPGAVHPDTGSVERRYTQLCADLARPAPDRTARIAVTRWPDRDAHLAAVERCVTEIRRGEIFQANIATRLEVRLDGDPHEAWARLVEPVAPARAALVVTPERAAVGASPELFLHRAGDRVTTAPIKGTRPRTGGDADEAERARLGASVKDAAENVMIVDLMRNDLARVARPGGVRPGRLLAVEPHPGVWHLVSRVHATLRDDVTDADLLIATFPPGSVTGAPKIRACEVIADCEDGDRGLFTGAVGGVSPLAGLELNVAIRTLDLGPAGPDGSRSGRLGVGGGITVDSDPAEEFGEVLTKAAPVLAGLDGPPRPVRPPVARPADRAAGLFETLACVDGRARRVGEHAARLRRSYLAVTGRPLDARVETDVAAAVAGVAGHHRVRVETTPDDPSRVTVRAVPWPGPVPLDAQGGVAAVVRRGTDGESHKFVDRRWLDAHEAEVGDGSPLLCDPAGLVLETTRSAVAAVHRGRLWVPPLDGRILPGTGRRALLDLLGPGAVRIAPLPLAALTGADGFLLVNALRGVQWVRRIEDGGHTVAAWTAPDPLTRRLAAALSR
;
A
#
# COMPACT_ATOMS: atom_id res chain seq x y z
N MET A 1 -6.78 -53.60 28.34
CA MET A 1 -6.87 -52.50 27.33
C MET A 1 -7.75 -51.42 27.92
N THR A 2 -7.17 -50.51 28.70
CA THR A 2 -7.86 -49.37 29.29
C THR A 2 -7.92 -48.25 28.27
N SER A 3 -9.11 -48.03 27.71
CA SER A 3 -9.40 -46.88 26.85
C SER A 3 -9.27 -45.61 27.71
N THR A 4 -8.14 -44.91 27.62
CA THR A 4 -8.02 -43.57 28.17
C THR A 4 -8.75 -42.62 27.22
N ALA A 5 -9.89 -42.11 27.67
CA ALA A 5 -10.59 -41.03 26.99
C ALA A 5 -9.62 -39.84 26.81
N PRO A 6 -9.62 -39.19 25.63
CA PRO A 6 -8.73 -38.04 25.41
C PRO A 6 -9.01 -36.95 26.44
N ALA A 7 -7.95 -36.44 27.04
CA ALA A 7 -8.03 -35.35 28.00
C ALA A 7 -8.72 -34.14 27.35
N ARG A 8 -9.74 -33.60 28.03
CA ARG A 8 -10.43 -32.41 27.56
C ARG A 8 -9.59 -31.19 27.89
N THR A 9 -9.21 -30.43 26.87
CA THR A 9 -8.61 -29.09 27.03
C THR A 9 -9.65 -28.18 27.67
N GLY A 10 -9.37 -27.65 28.84
CA GLY A 10 -10.22 -26.68 29.53
C GLY A 10 -9.84 -25.26 29.14
N LEU A 11 -10.76 -24.32 29.31
CA LEU A 11 -10.53 -22.89 29.18
C LEU A 11 -10.61 -22.23 30.57
N HIS A 12 -9.54 -21.56 30.97
CA HIS A 12 -9.58 -20.62 32.10
C HIS A 12 -9.78 -19.23 31.54
N ARG A 13 -10.87 -18.54 31.94
CA ARG A 13 -11.24 -17.22 31.44
C ARG A 13 -11.61 -16.30 32.61
N VAL A 14 -10.89 -15.17 32.71
CA VAL A 14 -11.07 -14.19 33.78
C VAL A 14 -11.12 -12.79 33.19
N PRO A 15 -12.08 -11.92 33.60
CA PRO A 15 -12.10 -10.55 33.10
C PRO A 15 -10.89 -9.77 33.63
N VAL A 16 -10.31 -8.92 32.77
CA VAL A 16 -9.32 -7.92 33.20
C VAL A 16 -10.08 -6.82 33.96
N PRO A 17 -9.63 -6.43 35.18
CA PRO A 17 -10.33 -5.41 35.96
C PRO A 17 -10.38 -4.06 35.23
N ASP A 18 -11.49 -3.35 35.32
CA ASP A 18 -11.72 -2.07 34.61
C ASP A 18 -10.65 -1.02 34.95
N GLY A 19 -10.11 -1.01 36.16
CA GLY A 19 -9.07 -0.08 36.58
C GLY A 19 -7.69 -0.29 35.93
N VAL A 20 -7.46 -1.44 35.28
CA VAL A 20 -6.20 -1.76 34.57
C VAL A 20 -6.42 -2.09 33.10
N ALA A 21 -7.67 -2.27 32.70
CA ALA A 21 -8.02 -2.59 31.31
C ALA A 21 -7.50 -1.52 30.35
N PRO A 22 -6.80 -1.90 29.26
CA PRO A 22 -6.34 -0.93 28.27
C PRO A 22 -7.52 -0.39 27.46
N SER A 23 -7.44 0.87 27.00
CA SER A 23 -8.46 1.53 26.19
C SER A 23 -8.63 0.92 24.78
N GLY A 24 -7.69 0.08 24.36
CA GLY A 24 -7.70 -0.62 23.08
C GLY A 24 -6.43 -1.44 22.88
N VAL A 25 -6.36 -2.15 21.75
CA VAL A 25 -5.25 -3.06 21.47
C VAL A 25 -3.90 -2.34 21.38
N ALA A 26 -3.85 -1.15 20.81
CA ALA A 26 -2.63 -0.33 20.74
C ALA A 26 -2.11 0.04 22.14
N ALA A 27 -3.01 0.41 23.05
CA ALA A 27 -2.65 0.70 24.45
C ALA A 27 -2.14 -0.55 25.17
N ALA A 28 -2.74 -1.73 24.93
CA ALA A 28 -2.24 -2.99 25.46
C ALA A 28 -0.83 -3.31 24.94
N VAL A 29 -0.59 -3.16 23.64
CA VAL A 29 0.71 -3.38 23.00
C VAL A 29 1.78 -2.46 23.61
N ARG A 30 1.52 -1.16 23.75
CA ARG A 30 2.47 -0.21 24.37
C ARG A 30 2.88 -0.61 25.79
N ARG A 31 1.92 -1.05 26.62
CA ARG A 31 2.18 -1.46 28.00
C ARG A 31 2.96 -2.77 28.10
N LEU A 32 2.74 -3.69 27.15
CA LEU A 32 3.35 -5.01 27.12
C LEU A 32 4.58 -5.11 26.21
N ALA A 33 5.01 -4.04 25.57
CA ALA A 33 6.11 -4.02 24.61
C ALA A 33 7.48 -4.44 25.16
N HIS A 34 7.63 -4.54 26.49
CA HIS A 34 8.83 -5.06 27.13
C HIS A 34 8.85 -6.61 27.20
N ARG A 35 7.71 -7.25 26.92
CA ARG A 35 7.60 -8.70 26.97
C ARG A 35 8.09 -9.34 25.67
N PRO A 36 8.78 -10.50 25.76
CA PRO A 36 9.35 -11.15 24.59
C PRO A 36 8.29 -11.71 23.63
N ARG A 37 8.60 -11.69 22.35
CA ARG A 37 7.85 -12.32 21.26
C ARG A 37 6.38 -11.95 21.28
N LEU A 38 6.10 -10.65 21.36
CA LEU A 38 4.74 -10.13 21.36
C LEU A 38 4.09 -10.28 20.00
N VAL A 39 2.87 -10.84 19.97
CA VAL A 39 1.96 -10.78 18.83
C VAL A 39 0.69 -10.02 19.21
N ALA A 40 0.14 -9.27 18.25
CA ALA A 40 -1.14 -8.58 18.46
C ALA A 40 -1.96 -8.55 17.17
N PHE A 41 -3.26 -8.65 17.34
CA PHE A 41 -4.23 -8.56 16.26
C PHE A 41 -5.29 -7.52 16.60
N GLY A 42 -5.66 -6.69 15.64
CA GLY A 42 -6.65 -5.62 15.82
C GLY A 42 -7.55 -5.48 14.58
N GLY A 43 -8.71 -4.87 14.77
CA GLY A 43 -9.70 -4.72 13.73
C GLY A 43 -10.79 -5.78 13.77
N SER A 44 -11.15 -6.36 12.63
CA SER A 44 -12.34 -7.23 12.47
C SER A 44 -12.00 -8.72 12.46
N TRP A 45 -11.01 -9.16 13.23
CA TRP A 45 -10.73 -10.60 13.40
C TRP A 45 -11.93 -11.30 14.08
N SER A 46 -12.18 -12.56 13.72
CA SER A 46 -13.31 -13.32 14.27
C SER A 46 -13.20 -13.52 15.78
N TRP A 47 -11.97 -13.54 16.28
CA TRP A 47 -11.67 -13.62 17.71
C TRP A 47 -11.62 -12.26 18.45
N GLY A 48 -11.89 -11.15 17.76
CA GLY A 48 -11.77 -9.81 18.32
C GLY A 48 -10.32 -9.30 18.34
N ALA A 49 -10.02 -8.30 19.17
CA ALA A 49 -8.65 -7.87 19.36
C ALA A 49 -7.92 -8.81 20.34
N LEU A 50 -6.64 -9.10 20.06
CA LEU A 50 -5.86 -10.07 20.82
C LEU A 50 -4.42 -9.59 21.01
N VAL A 51 -3.84 -9.85 22.19
CA VAL A 51 -2.41 -9.70 22.48
C VAL A 51 -1.91 -10.95 23.16
N ALA A 52 -0.80 -11.54 22.69
CA ALA A 52 -0.13 -12.64 23.35
C ALA A 52 1.37 -12.36 23.48
N THR A 53 1.98 -12.83 24.58
CA THR A 53 3.38 -12.61 24.90
C THR A 53 3.95 -13.85 25.59
N ASP A 54 5.27 -13.95 25.65
CA ASP A 54 5.98 -15.02 26.38
C ASP A 54 5.55 -16.43 25.91
N PRO A 55 5.73 -16.77 24.64
CA PRO A 55 5.36 -18.08 24.14
C PRO A 55 6.12 -19.19 24.86
N VAL A 56 5.49 -20.34 25.00
CA VAL A 56 6.12 -21.50 25.63
C VAL A 56 6.97 -22.32 24.65
N LEU A 57 6.68 -22.17 23.33
CA LEU A 57 7.40 -22.84 22.26
C LEU A 57 7.56 -21.90 21.07
N THR A 58 8.60 -22.12 20.27
CA THR A 58 8.75 -21.56 18.92
C THR A 58 8.95 -22.72 17.96
N ALA A 59 8.37 -22.61 16.77
CA ALA A 59 8.60 -23.59 15.72
C ALA A 59 10.11 -23.68 15.42
N PRO A 60 10.69 -24.87 15.31
CA PRO A 60 12.08 -25.03 14.91
C PRO A 60 12.37 -24.47 13.53
N ASP A 61 13.58 -23.99 13.30
CA ASP A 61 14.03 -23.59 11.98
C ASP A 61 13.92 -24.76 10.99
N GLY A 62 13.33 -24.51 9.83
CA GLY A 62 13.12 -25.52 8.79
C GLY A 62 11.92 -26.46 9.02
N ALA A 63 11.15 -26.29 10.10
CA ALA A 63 9.91 -27.03 10.27
C ALA A 63 8.91 -26.67 9.15
N ASP A 64 8.11 -27.67 8.71
CA ASP A 64 6.98 -27.38 7.79
C ASP A 64 5.92 -26.56 8.53
N PRO A 65 5.74 -25.27 8.18
CA PRO A 65 4.85 -24.38 8.92
C PRO A 65 3.38 -24.80 8.81
N PHE A 66 2.99 -25.49 7.73
CA PHE A 66 1.63 -25.98 7.59
C PHE A 66 1.38 -27.14 8.56
N ALA A 67 2.35 -28.03 8.73
CA ALA A 67 2.27 -29.07 9.74
C ALA A 67 2.28 -28.51 11.17
N VAL A 68 3.05 -27.44 11.43
CA VAL A 68 3.03 -26.75 12.73
C VAL A 68 1.63 -26.16 13.03
N LEU A 69 1.00 -25.51 12.06
CA LEU A 69 -0.34 -24.95 12.23
C LEU A 69 -1.44 -26.05 12.35
N ASP A 70 -1.19 -27.24 11.84
CA ASP A 70 -2.10 -28.38 11.97
C ASP A 70 -1.94 -29.16 13.29
N ALA A 71 -0.85 -28.92 14.01
CA ALA A 71 -0.45 -29.68 15.19
C ALA A 71 -1.33 -29.56 16.44
N PRO A 72 -2.18 -28.54 16.66
CA PRO A 72 -3.12 -28.64 17.78
C PRO A 72 -4.26 -29.59 17.41
N PRO A 73 -4.44 -30.73 18.13
CA PRO A 73 -5.57 -31.59 17.84
C PRO A 73 -6.85 -30.83 18.12
N ARG A 74 -7.72 -30.87 17.16
CA ARG A 74 -9.12 -30.53 17.36
C ARG A 74 -9.69 -31.49 18.36
N SER A 75 -10.35 -30.99 19.39
CA SER A 75 -11.18 -31.83 20.21
C SER A 75 -12.16 -32.56 19.29
N ALA A 76 -11.96 -33.89 19.12
CA ALA A 76 -12.88 -34.74 18.39
C ALA A 76 -14.21 -34.81 19.17
N GLY A 77 -15.06 -33.89 18.87
CA GLY A 77 -16.41 -33.79 19.41
C GLY A 77 -17.08 -32.57 18.79
N PRO A 78 -18.40 -32.56 18.56
CA PRO A 78 -19.09 -31.32 18.28
C PRO A 78 -18.67 -30.37 19.38
N ALA A 79 -18.14 -29.21 19.01
CA ALA A 79 -17.79 -28.17 19.95
C ALA A 79 -18.91 -28.14 20.98
N ALA A 80 -18.61 -28.60 22.20
CA ALA A 80 -19.62 -28.61 23.26
C ALA A 80 -20.21 -27.22 23.19
N SER A 81 -21.50 -27.10 22.92
CA SER A 81 -22.16 -25.82 22.68
C SER A 81 -21.57 -24.87 23.69
N PRO A 82 -20.83 -23.81 23.30
CA PRO A 82 -20.14 -22.99 24.25
C PRO A 82 -21.16 -22.65 25.33
N GLY A 83 -20.90 -23.05 26.58
CA GLY A 83 -21.76 -22.60 27.65
C GLY A 83 -21.84 -21.08 27.53
N ALA A 84 -22.93 -20.43 27.91
CA ALA A 84 -23.26 -19.02 27.65
C ALA A 84 -22.18 -17.97 28.00
N GLY A 85 -20.94 -18.34 28.19
CA GLY A 85 -19.77 -17.51 28.46
C GLY A 85 -18.50 -17.81 27.67
N THR A 86 -18.50 -18.76 26.68
CA THR A 86 -17.28 -19.18 25.95
C THR A 86 -17.32 -18.89 24.46
N ALA A 87 -18.40 -18.32 23.94
CA ALA A 87 -18.50 -17.95 22.54
C ALA A 87 -17.34 -17.02 22.11
N GLY A 88 -16.62 -17.43 21.08
CA GLY A 88 -15.50 -16.69 20.51
C GLY A 88 -14.21 -16.72 21.35
N ALA A 89 -14.10 -17.54 22.40
CA ALA A 89 -12.86 -17.67 23.17
C ALA A 89 -11.73 -18.25 22.31
N VAL A 90 -10.50 -17.81 22.59
CA VAL A 90 -9.25 -18.23 21.91
C VAL A 90 -8.38 -19.10 22.83
N GLY A 91 -8.16 -18.66 24.06
CA GLY A 91 -7.41 -19.37 25.10
C GLY A 91 -5.90 -19.47 24.85
N GLY A 92 -5.45 -19.50 23.60
CA GLY A 92 -4.06 -19.66 23.17
C GLY A 92 -3.99 -20.30 21.80
N GLY A 93 -2.77 -20.51 21.27
CA GLY A 93 -2.58 -21.10 19.95
C GLY A 93 -1.22 -20.82 19.32
N TRP A 94 -1.01 -21.30 18.08
CA TRP A 94 0.08 -20.91 17.23
C TRP A 94 -0.21 -19.58 16.55
N PHE A 95 0.60 -18.56 16.78
CA PHE A 95 0.49 -17.28 16.14
C PHE A 95 1.83 -16.85 15.52
N GLY A 96 1.77 -16.12 14.41
CA GLY A 96 2.95 -15.63 13.74
C GLY A 96 2.73 -15.26 12.27
N LEU A 97 3.73 -15.52 11.45
CA LEU A 97 3.74 -15.13 10.04
C LEU A 97 4.26 -16.26 9.14
N LEU A 98 3.80 -16.23 7.91
CA LEU A 98 4.20 -17.09 6.79
C LEU A 98 4.70 -16.22 5.65
N ASP A 99 5.90 -16.45 5.16
CA ASP A 99 6.41 -15.76 3.97
C ASP A 99 5.68 -16.21 2.71
N HIS A 100 5.72 -15.39 1.68
CA HIS A 100 5.24 -15.79 0.37
C HIS A 100 6.05 -16.98 -0.17
N ALA A 101 5.37 -17.96 -0.73
CA ALA A 101 5.99 -19.08 -1.44
C ALA A 101 5.13 -19.48 -2.63
N PRO A 102 5.73 -19.87 -3.77
CA PRO A 102 4.99 -20.40 -4.92
C PRO A 102 4.18 -21.64 -4.56
N PRO A 103 3.13 -21.99 -5.32
CA PRO A 103 2.37 -23.22 -5.11
C PRO A 103 3.29 -24.45 -5.09
N GLY A 104 3.07 -25.32 -4.10
CA GLY A 104 3.87 -26.52 -3.89
C GLY A 104 5.16 -26.34 -3.12
N VAL A 105 5.60 -25.12 -2.87
CA VAL A 105 6.76 -24.78 -2.02
C VAL A 105 6.27 -24.46 -0.61
N ARG A 106 6.98 -24.94 0.40
CA ARG A 106 6.70 -24.58 1.80
C ARG A 106 7.29 -23.20 2.10
N PRO A 107 6.49 -22.27 2.67
CA PRO A 107 7.00 -20.96 3.07
C PRO A 107 7.97 -21.08 4.24
N THR A 108 8.85 -20.10 4.38
CA THR A 108 9.50 -19.85 5.67
C THR A 108 8.49 -19.19 6.61
N ALA A 109 8.67 -19.37 7.92
CA ALA A 109 7.71 -18.87 8.90
C ALA A 109 8.37 -18.48 10.22
N VAL A 110 7.70 -17.62 10.95
CA VAL A 110 7.97 -17.35 12.37
C VAL A 110 6.70 -17.66 13.13
N LEU A 111 6.64 -18.79 13.81
CA LEU A 111 5.48 -19.26 14.55
C LEU A 111 5.87 -19.55 15.99
N SER A 112 5.03 -19.12 16.92
CA SER A 112 5.20 -19.36 18.34
C SER A 112 3.88 -19.82 18.97
N TRP A 113 3.97 -20.75 19.94
CA TRP A 113 2.84 -21.25 20.70
C TRP A 113 2.67 -20.46 21.98
N TYR A 114 1.50 -19.84 22.10
CA TYR A 114 1.06 -19.09 23.28
C TYR A 114 -0.01 -19.87 24.02
N ARG A 115 0.19 -20.11 25.30
CA ARG A 115 -0.79 -20.84 26.14
C ARG A 115 -1.89 -19.95 26.67
N ASP A 116 -1.69 -18.62 26.63
CA ASP A 116 -2.61 -17.61 27.14
C ASP A 116 -2.63 -16.38 26.23
N VAL A 117 -3.75 -15.66 26.25
CA VAL A 117 -3.96 -14.44 25.51
C VAL A 117 -4.73 -13.40 26.33
N LEU A 118 -4.48 -12.13 26.06
CA LEU A 118 -5.38 -11.04 26.40
C LEU A 118 -6.28 -10.78 25.19
N ARG A 119 -7.58 -10.89 25.37
CA ARG A 119 -8.56 -10.76 24.30
C ARG A 119 -9.63 -9.73 24.63
N HIS A 120 -9.93 -8.84 23.68
CA HIS A 120 -11.08 -7.93 23.74
C HIS A 120 -12.19 -8.43 22.85
N ASP A 121 -13.37 -8.72 23.42
CA ASP A 121 -14.48 -9.33 22.70
C ASP A 121 -15.46 -8.32 22.05
N GLY A 122 -15.12 -7.03 22.11
CA GLY A 122 -15.95 -5.92 21.68
C GLY A 122 -16.50 -5.12 22.87
N GLU A 123 -16.64 -5.74 24.03
CA GLU A 123 -17.18 -5.10 25.24
C GLU A 123 -16.11 -4.91 26.33
N ARG A 124 -15.30 -5.96 26.59
CA ARG A 124 -14.28 -5.95 27.66
C ARG A 124 -13.07 -6.81 27.34
N TRP A 125 -12.03 -6.61 28.13
CA TRP A 125 -10.81 -7.42 28.07
C TRP A 125 -10.93 -8.66 28.97
N TRP A 126 -10.45 -9.78 28.42
CA TRP A 126 -10.37 -11.08 29.07
C TRP A 126 -8.94 -11.57 29.09
N PHE A 127 -8.52 -12.18 30.15
CA PHE A 127 -7.41 -13.12 30.14
C PHE A 127 -7.98 -14.51 29.89
N GLU A 128 -7.48 -15.17 28.88
CA GLU A 128 -7.89 -16.50 28.49
C GLU A 128 -6.67 -17.41 28.41
N ALA A 129 -6.74 -18.62 29.03
CA ALA A 129 -5.66 -19.60 29.02
C ALA A 129 -6.17 -21.00 28.76
N LEU A 130 -5.43 -21.76 27.95
CA LEU A 130 -5.67 -23.19 27.76
C LEU A 130 -5.12 -23.95 28.97
N VAL A 131 -5.96 -24.74 29.62
CA VAL A 131 -5.61 -25.57 30.76
C VAL A 131 -5.84 -27.05 30.43
N ALA A 132 -4.88 -27.90 30.76
CA ALA A 132 -5.03 -29.35 30.62
C ALA A 132 -5.59 -29.92 31.91
N GLY A 133 -6.61 -30.76 31.79
CA GLY A 133 -7.16 -31.53 32.95
C GLY A 133 -6.24 -32.69 33.34
N GLY A 134 -4.96 -32.44 33.63
CA GLY A 134 -4.00 -33.41 34.12
C GLY A 134 -3.33 -34.30 33.07
N ALA A 135 -3.54 -34.04 31.77
CA ALA A 135 -2.86 -34.76 30.69
C ALA A 135 -2.13 -33.78 29.73
N PRO A 136 -1.10 -34.25 28.98
CA PRO A 136 -0.44 -33.47 27.95
C PRO A 136 -1.44 -32.85 27.00
N LEU A 137 -1.25 -31.58 26.60
CA LEU A 137 -2.02 -30.99 25.50
C LEU A 137 -1.75 -31.86 24.27
N PRO A 138 -2.77 -32.52 23.70
CA PRO A 138 -2.57 -33.42 22.58
C PRO A 138 -1.96 -32.63 21.39
N GLY A 139 -0.97 -33.20 20.70
CA GLY A 139 -0.35 -32.64 19.50
C GLY A 139 0.76 -31.62 19.70
N LEU A 140 1.13 -31.27 20.94
CA LEU A 140 2.47 -30.73 21.18
C LEU A 140 3.46 -31.90 21.11
N PRO A 141 4.55 -31.82 20.32
CA PRO A 141 5.61 -32.81 20.38
C PRO A 141 6.08 -32.92 21.83
N ASP A 142 6.47 -34.13 22.29
CA ASP A 142 7.12 -34.36 23.58
C ASP A 142 8.45 -33.58 23.62
N LEU A 143 8.37 -32.28 23.83
CA LEU A 143 9.54 -31.42 23.97
C LEU A 143 9.93 -31.39 25.45
N PRO A 144 11.21 -31.64 25.76
CA PRO A 144 11.73 -31.52 27.11
C PRO A 144 11.47 -30.08 27.61
N GLY A 145 10.65 -29.94 28.65
CA GLY A 145 10.33 -28.63 29.24
C GLY A 145 8.93 -28.08 28.96
N ALA A 146 8.09 -28.77 28.18
CA ALA A 146 6.66 -28.45 28.07
C ALA A 146 5.94 -28.73 29.40
N VAL A 147 6.16 -27.91 30.40
CA VAL A 147 5.48 -28.02 31.71
C VAL A 147 4.04 -27.54 31.52
N HIS A 148 3.10 -28.45 31.74
CA HIS A 148 1.69 -28.11 31.81
C HIS A 148 1.44 -27.11 32.94
N PRO A 149 0.77 -25.98 32.68
CA PRO A 149 0.48 -25.02 33.73
C PRO A 149 -0.51 -25.64 34.72
N ASP A 150 -0.12 -25.72 35.97
CA ASP A 150 -1.05 -25.86 37.05
C ASP A 150 -1.91 -24.60 37.19
N THR A 151 -3.06 -24.68 37.83
CA THR A 151 -3.97 -23.53 38.04
C THR A 151 -3.24 -22.37 38.73
N GLY A 152 -2.35 -22.63 39.64
CA GLY A 152 -1.56 -21.61 40.33
C GLY A 152 -0.55 -20.88 39.42
N SER A 153 -0.06 -21.52 38.36
CA SER A 153 0.80 -20.87 37.35
C SER A 153 0.00 -19.92 36.42
N VAL A 154 -1.23 -20.29 36.10
CA VAL A 154 -2.16 -19.46 35.31
C VAL A 154 -2.57 -18.22 36.09
N GLU A 155 -2.88 -18.36 37.36
CA GLU A 155 -3.22 -17.23 38.26
C GLU A 155 -2.05 -16.26 38.48
N ARG A 156 -0.82 -16.79 38.64
CA ARG A 156 0.38 -15.95 38.70
C ARG A 156 0.58 -15.17 37.41
N ARG A 157 0.38 -15.82 36.26
CA ARG A 157 0.50 -15.21 34.95
C ARG A 157 -0.53 -14.08 34.78
N TYR A 158 -1.78 -14.32 35.14
CA TYR A 158 -2.84 -13.30 35.15
C TYR A 158 -2.45 -12.09 35.99
N THR A 159 -2.00 -12.33 37.25
CA THR A 159 -1.56 -11.28 38.16
C THR A 159 -0.41 -10.45 37.56
N GLN A 160 0.57 -11.10 36.97
CA GLN A 160 1.69 -10.42 36.31
C GLN A 160 1.24 -9.54 35.15
N LEU A 161 0.36 -10.05 34.26
CA LEU A 161 -0.17 -9.28 33.16
C LEU A 161 -1.00 -8.08 33.61
N CYS A 162 -1.84 -8.25 34.64
CA CYS A 162 -2.58 -7.14 35.24
C CYS A 162 -1.64 -6.08 35.82
N ALA A 163 -0.56 -6.50 36.49
CA ALA A 163 0.44 -5.58 37.02
C ALA A 163 1.15 -4.77 35.92
N ASP A 164 1.46 -5.42 34.80
CA ASP A 164 2.06 -4.71 33.65
C ASP A 164 1.06 -3.76 32.98
N LEU A 165 -0.18 -4.18 32.81
CA LEU A 165 -1.24 -3.33 32.28
C LEU A 165 -1.56 -2.12 33.14
N ALA A 166 -1.33 -2.21 34.46
CA ALA A 166 -1.50 -1.09 35.39
C ALA A 166 -0.40 -0.04 35.30
N ARG A 167 0.76 -0.38 34.71
CA ARG A 167 1.87 0.56 34.55
C ARG A 167 1.57 1.55 33.41
N PRO A 168 1.98 2.82 33.53
CA PRO A 168 1.93 3.74 32.42
C PRO A 168 2.78 3.19 31.27
N ALA A 169 2.28 3.36 30.03
CA ALA A 169 3.07 3.02 28.86
C ALA A 169 4.34 3.89 28.83
N PRO A 170 5.52 3.30 28.63
CA PRO A 170 6.74 4.08 28.46
C PRO A 170 6.64 4.95 27.21
N ASP A 171 7.24 6.15 27.29
CA ASP A 171 7.36 7.00 26.12
C ASP A 171 8.33 6.35 25.12
N ARG A 172 7.83 5.99 23.95
CA ARG A 172 8.57 5.33 22.89
C ARG A 172 8.41 6.10 21.58
N THR A 173 9.44 6.10 20.79
CA THR A 173 9.42 6.72 19.47
C THR A 173 9.44 5.65 18.39
N ALA A 174 8.85 5.98 17.24
CA ALA A 174 8.96 5.18 16.04
C ALA A 174 8.98 6.12 14.83
N ARG A 175 10.00 6.01 14.02
CA ARG A 175 10.19 6.78 12.80
C ARG A 175 10.64 5.88 11.67
N ILE A 176 10.01 5.99 10.51
CA ILE A 176 10.42 5.26 9.32
C ILE A 176 11.14 6.18 8.35
N ALA A 177 12.20 5.67 7.76
CA ALA A 177 12.89 6.31 6.63
C ALA A 177 12.92 5.33 5.45
N VAL A 178 12.58 5.81 4.26
CA VAL A 178 12.80 5.05 3.02
C VAL A 178 14.26 5.22 2.64
N THR A 179 15.02 4.14 2.71
CA THR A 179 16.45 4.12 2.38
C THR A 179 16.69 3.90 0.90
N ARG A 180 15.77 3.16 0.23
CA ARG A 180 15.80 2.96 -1.22
C ARG A 180 14.39 2.87 -1.77
N TRP A 181 14.11 3.70 -2.78
CA TRP A 181 12.86 3.65 -3.53
C TRP A 181 12.91 2.57 -4.61
N PRO A 182 11.74 2.05 -5.05
CA PRO A 182 11.68 1.09 -6.14
C PRO A 182 12.33 1.63 -7.42
N ASP A 183 12.99 0.75 -8.15
CA ASP A 183 13.45 1.08 -9.50
C ASP A 183 12.23 1.16 -10.43
N ARG A 184 11.97 2.39 -10.90
CA ARG A 184 10.82 2.66 -11.77
C ARG A 184 10.92 1.92 -13.10
N ASP A 185 12.07 1.98 -13.74
CA ASP A 185 12.22 1.44 -15.10
C ASP A 185 12.20 -0.09 -15.08
N ALA A 186 12.77 -0.72 -14.04
CA ALA A 186 12.65 -2.14 -13.81
C ALA A 186 11.17 -2.55 -13.60
N HIS A 187 10.41 -1.79 -12.82
CA HIS A 187 8.99 -2.08 -12.60
C HIS A 187 8.16 -1.89 -13.89
N LEU A 188 8.41 -0.82 -14.67
CA LEU A 188 7.74 -0.62 -15.95
C LEU A 188 7.99 -1.80 -16.89
N ALA A 189 9.25 -2.23 -17.01
CA ALA A 189 9.61 -3.39 -17.84
C ALA A 189 8.96 -4.69 -17.34
N ALA A 190 8.81 -4.87 -16.03
CA ALA A 190 8.10 -6.01 -15.44
C ALA A 190 6.61 -6.01 -15.83
N VAL A 191 5.95 -4.87 -15.75
CA VAL A 191 4.55 -4.71 -16.18
C VAL A 191 4.41 -4.98 -17.68
N GLU A 192 5.30 -4.44 -18.53
CA GLU A 192 5.28 -4.69 -19.98
C GLU A 192 5.46 -6.18 -20.33
N ARG A 193 6.38 -6.87 -19.63
CA ARG A 193 6.54 -8.33 -19.77
C ARG A 193 5.28 -9.07 -19.38
N CYS A 194 4.67 -8.72 -18.25
CA CYS A 194 3.42 -9.32 -17.79
C CYS A 194 2.28 -9.12 -18.81
N VAL A 195 2.09 -7.91 -19.33
CA VAL A 195 1.09 -7.61 -20.38
C VAL A 195 1.38 -8.44 -21.65
N THR A 196 2.64 -8.68 -21.98
CA THR A 196 3.00 -9.54 -23.10
C THR A 196 2.56 -10.98 -22.90
N GLU A 197 2.76 -11.56 -21.70
CA GLU A 197 2.32 -12.91 -21.39
C GLU A 197 0.79 -13.03 -21.37
N ILE A 198 0.09 -11.98 -20.90
CA ILE A 198 -1.39 -11.92 -20.99
C ILE A 198 -1.85 -11.92 -22.46
N ARG A 199 -1.22 -11.13 -23.32
CA ARG A 199 -1.55 -11.10 -24.76
C ARG A 199 -1.25 -12.40 -25.50
N ARG A 200 -0.29 -13.18 -25.01
CA ARG A 200 -0.01 -14.53 -25.49
C ARG A 200 -1.04 -15.56 -25.04
N GLY A 201 -1.92 -15.21 -24.10
CA GLY A 201 -2.92 -16.10 -23.55
C GLY A 201 -2.41 -17.06 -22.47
N GLU A 202 -1.18 -16.82 -21.96
CA GLU A 202 -0.57 -17.64 -20.90
C GLU A 202 -1.26 -17.45 -19.53
N ILE A 203 -1.66 -16.21 -19.25
CA ILE A 203 -2.36 -15.82 -18.02
C ILE A 203 -3.44 -14.80 -18.32
N PHE A 204 -4.42 -14.66 -17.44
CA PHE A 204 -5.44 -13.60 -17.53
C PHE A 204 -4.99 -12.33 -16.83
N GLN A 205 -4.33 -12.47 -15.69
CA GLN A 205 -3.73 -11.40 -14.91
C GLN A 205 -2.62 -11.93 -14.00
N ALA A 206 -1.74 -11.02 -13.56
CA ALA A 206 -0.83 -11.28 -12.43
C ALA A 206 -0.67 -10.03 -11.56
N ASN A 207 -0.39 -10.23 -10.28
CA ASN A 207 -0.03 -9.14 -9.37
C ASN A 207 1.47 -8.90 -9.45
N ILE A 208 1.90 -7.83 -10.11
CA ILE A 208 3.31 -7.46 -10.22
C ILE A 208 3.65 -6.49 -9.10
N ALA A 209 4.72 -6.79 -8.39
CA ALA A 209 5.14 -6.06 -7.20
C ALA A 209 6.55 -5.47 -7.32
N THR A 210 6.81 -4.56 -6.42
CA THR A 210 8.12 -4.01 -6.14
C THR A 210 8.25 -3.74 -4.64
N ARG A 211 9.40 -3.26 -4.19
CA ARG A 211 9.65 -3.03 -2.78
C ARG A 211 10.36 -1.71 -2.51
N LEU A 212 10.02 -1.08 -1.41
CA LEU A 212 10.78 -0.01 -0.79
C LEU A 212 11.69 -0.63 0.26
N GLU A 213 12.95 -0.25 0.30
CA GLU A 213 13.80 -0.55 1.45
C GLU A 213 13.60 0.55 2.50
N VAL A 214 13.43 0.13 3.74
CA VAL A 214 13.08 1.01 4.84
C VAL A 214 13.98 0.78 6.05
N ARG A 215 14.11 1.80 6.89
CA ARG A 215 14.70 1.70 8.21
C ARG A 215 13.72 2.26 9.23
N LEU A 216 13.43 1.48 10.25
CA LEU A 216 12.69 1.90 11.42
C LEU A 216 13.67 2.28 12.52
N ASP A 217 13.66 3.56 12.90
CA ASP A 217 14.36 4.07 14.09
C ASP A 217 13.36 4.09 15.25
N GLY A 218 13.62 3.28 16.29
CA GLY A 218 12.75 3.15 17.46
C GLY A 218 12.00 1.82 17.54
N ASP A 219 10.87 1.84 18.20
CA ASP A 219 10.15 0.63 18.68
C ASP A 219 9.08 0.15 17.66
N PRO A 220 9.12 -1.11 17.19
CA PRO A 220 8.10 -1.64 16.29
C PRO A 220 6.70 -1.73 16.93
N HIS A 221 6.58 -1.85 18.25
CA HIS A 221 5.29 -1.83 18.94
C HIS A 221 4.63 -0.44 18.85
N GLU A 222 5.43 0.62 19.03
CA GLU A 222 4.96 1.98 18.87
C GLU A 222 4.67 2.30 17.39
N ALA A 223 5.51 1.80 16.46
CA ALA A 223 5.26 1.91 15.03
C ALA A 223 3.90 1.32 14.65
N TRP A 224 3.59 0.12 15.16
CA TRP A 224 2.30 -0.50 14.88
C TRP A 224 1.14 0.26 15.52
N ALA A 225 1.26 0.67 16.76
CA ALA A 225 0.21 1.43 17.45
C ALA A 225 -0.13 2.73 16.70
N ARG A 226 0.88 3.48 16.26
CA ARG A 226 0.70 4.71 15.45
C ARG A 226 0.10 4.45 14.09
N LEU A 227 0.39 3.30 13.49
CA LEU A 227 -0.15 2.92 12.19
C LEU A 227 -1.63 2.53 12.28
N VAL A 228 -2.03 1.81 13.34
CA VAL A 228 -3.38 1.25 13.42
C VAL A 228 -4.41 2.19 14.05
N GLU A 229 -4.02 3.07 14.97
CA GLU A 229 -4.94 3.99 15.65
C GLU A 229 -5.69 4.92 14.66
N PRO A 230 -5.04 5.60 13.70
CA PRO A 230 -5.75 6.48 12.77
C PRO A 230 -6.45 5.74 11.63
N VAL A 231 -5.96 4.56 11.22
CA VAL A 231 -6.43 3.85 10.01
C VAL A 231 -7.45 2.77 10.36
N ALA A 232 -7.42 2.23 11.59
CA ALA A 232 -8.26 1.13 12.07
C ALA A 232 -8.44 0.00 11.02
N PRO A 233 -7.34 -0.61 10.51
CA PRO A 233 -7.40 -1.58 9.43
C PRO A 233 -8.14 -2.84 9.88
N ALA A 234 -8.85 -3.49 8.95
CA ALA A 234 -9.69 -4.63 9.28
C ALA A 234 -8.90 -5.85 9.81
N ARG A 235 -7.65 -6.02 9.37
CA ARG A 235 -6.79 -7.15 9.72
C ARG A 235 -5.41 -6.70 10.17
N ALA A 236 -5.36 -5.72 11.07
CA ALA A 236 -4.11 -5.28 11.67
C ALA A 236 -3.42 -6.44 12.39
N ALA A 237 -2.11 -6.57 12.21
CA ALA A 237 -1.32 -7.61 12.85
C ALA A 237 0.08 -7.11 13.20
N LEU A 238 0.56 -7.49 14.36
CA LEU A 238 1.91 -7.24 14.84
C LEU A 238 2.54 -8.57 15.25
N VAL A 239 3.74 -8.82 14.79
CA VAL A 239 4.59 -9.92 15.29
C VAL A 239 5.97 -9.33 15.57
N VAL A 240 6.43 -9.40 16.80
CA VAL A 240 7.77 -8.90 17.16
C VAL A 240 8.56 -10.01 17.84
N THR A 241 9.67 -10.37 17.22
CA THR A 241 10.66 -11.31 17.75
C THR A 241 12.05 -10.66 17.75
N PRO A 242 13.05 -11.24 18.40
CA PRO A 242 14.43 -10.75 18.30
C PRO A 242 14.92 -10.68 16.84
N GLU A 243 14.57 -11.69 16.06
CA GLU A 243 15.07 -11.88 14.69
C GLU A 243 14.28 -11.09 13.65
N ARG A 244 13.00 -10.79 13.90
CA ARG A 244 12.10 -10.20 12.90
C ARG A 244 10.95 -9.43 13.53
N ALA A 245 10.47 -8.40 12.81
CA ALA A 245 9.22 -7.75 13.18
C ALA A 245 8.35 -7.51 11.95
N ALA A 246 7.07 -7.90 12.04
CA ALA A 246 6.03 -7.57 11.06
C ALA A 246 5.09 -6.52 11.64
N VAL A 247 5.01 -5.35 11.00
CA VAL A 247 4.15 -4.23 11.40
C VAL A 247 3.11 -4.03 10.31
N GLY A 248 1.92 -4.61 10.51
CA GLY A 248 0.93 -4.77 9.46
C GLY A 248 -0.37 -4.00 9.67
N ALA A 249 -0.86 -3.37 8.60
CA ALA A 249 -2.16 -2.71 8.50
C ALA A 249 -3.00 -3.31 7.35
N SER A 250 -3.02 -4.63 7.24
CA SER A 250 -3.73 -5.32 6.16
C SER A 250 -5.25 -5.10 6.25
N PRO A 251 -5.94 -4.86 5.14
CA PRO A 251 -7.39 -4.84 5.09
C PRO A 251 -8.01 -6.22 4.83
N GLU A 252 -7.23 -7.22 4.36
CA GLU A 252 -7.75 -8.37 3.63
C GLU A 252 -7.68 -9.66 4.42
N LEU A 253 -8.81 -10.39 4.47
CA LEU A 253 -8.90 -11.73 5.00
C LEU A 253 -8.45 -12.73 3.94
N PHE A 254 -7.40 -13.51 4.25
CA PHE A 254 -7.03 -14.65 3.43
C PHE A 254 -7.93 -15.85 3.70
N LEU A 255 -7.87 -16.39 4.90
CA LEU A 255 -8.67 -17.55 5.33
C LEU A 255 -9.20 -17.38 6.76
N HIS A 256 -10.43 -17.77 6.97
CA HIS A 256 -11.00 -18.03 8.29
C HIS A 256 -11.66 -19.41 8.26
N ARG A 257 -11.21 -20.32 9.11
CA ARG A 257 -11.78 -21.65 9.29
C ARG A 257 -12.26 -21.85 10.72
N ALA A 258 -13.55 -22.20 10.85
CA ALA A 258 -14.16 -22.62 12.10
C ALA A 258 -14.85 -23.97 11.87
N GLY A 259 -14.32 -25.04 12.46
CA GLY A 259 -14.78 -26.41 12.19
C GLY A 259 -14.57 -26.82 10.73
N ASP A 260 -15.66 -27.25 10.07
CA ASP A 260 -15.66 -27.60 8.65
C ASP A 260 -15.93 -26.42 7.71
N ARG A 261 -16.20 -25.22 8.24
CA ARG A 261 -16.51 -24.03 7.44
C ARG A 261 -15.28 -23.17 7.22
N VAL A 262 -15.07 -22.78 5.96
CA VAL A 262 -14.01 -21.86 5.55
C VAL A 262 -14.62 -20.66 4.84
N THR A 263 -14.06 -19.50 5.09
CA THR A 263 -14.39 -18.25 4.40
C THR A 263 -13.10 -17.57 3.94
N THR A 264 -13.10 -17.05 2.71
CA THR A 264 -12.12 -16.11 2.18
C THR A 264 -12.83 -14.85 1.67
N ALA A 265 -12.16 -13.69 1.75
CA ALA A 265 -12.79 -12.42 1.39
C ALA A 265 -11.84 -11.53 0.60
N PRO A 266 -11.59 -11.85 -0.69
CA PRO A 266 -10.74 -11.04 -1.54
C PRO A 266 -11.31 -9.64 -1.77
N ILE A 267 -10.39 -8.68 -1.84
CA ILE A 267 -10.68 -7.26 -2.07
C ILE A 267 -10.07 -6.84 -3.41
N LYS A 268 -10.87 -6.20 -4.26
CA LYS A 268 -10.43 -5.49 -5.47
C LYS A 268 -11.19 -4.17 -5.57
N GLY A 269 -10.50 -3.14 -6.03
CA GLY A 269 -11.09 -1.81 -6.09
C GLY A 269 -11.13 -1.11 -4.72
N THR A 270 -10.67 0.12 -4.73
CA THR A 270 -10.63 0.99 -3.54
C THR A 270 -10.94 2.41 -3.96
N ARG A 271 -11.82 3.09 -3.21
CA ARG A 271 -12.10 4.52 -3.38
C ARG A 271 -12.06 5.21 -2.01
N PRO A 272 -11.65 6.48 -1.93
CA PRO A 272 -11.63 7.22 -0.68
C PRO A 272 -13.03 7.41 -0.11
N ARG A 273 -13.13 7.41 1.22
CA ARG A 273 -14.32 7.84 1.98
C ARG A 273 -14.06 9.23 2.55
N THR A 274 -14.79 10.21 2.04
CA THR A 274 -14.59 11.63 2.37
C THR A 274 -15.72 12.21 3.23
N GLY A 275 -16.82 11.46 3.38
CA GLY A 275 -18.05 11.91 4.04
C GLY A 275 -18.93 12.81 3.16
N GLY A 276 -20.21 12.97 3.54
CA GLY A 276 -21.17 13.78 2.81
C GLY A 276 -21.57 13.21 1.43
N ASP A 277 -22.15 14.04 0.57
CA ASP A 277 -22.67 13.65 -0.75
C ASP A 277 -21.58 13.09 -1.68
N ALA A 278 -20.33 13.57 -1.55
CA ALA A 278 -19.19 13.09 -2.32
C ALA A 278 -18.85 11.62 -2.00
N ASP A 279 -19.11 11.17 -0.78
CA ASP A 279 -18.88 9.81 -0.33
C ASP A 279 -19.77 8.79 -1.04
N GLU A 280 -21.07 9.12 -1.20
CA GLU A 280 -22.01 8.27 -1.93
C GLU A 280 -21.68 8.22 -3.43
N ALA A 281 -21.17 9.31 -4.01
CA ALA A 281 -20.70 9.32 -5.39
C ALA A 281 -19.48 8.39 -5.59
N GLU A 282 -18.52 8.39 -4.68
CA GLU A 282 -17.37 7.48 -4.75
C GLU A 282 -17.80 6.01 -4.54
N ARG A 283 -18.73 5.76 -3.63
CA ARG A 283 -19.35 4.44 -3.44
C ARG A 283 -20.03 3.94 -4.72
N ALA A 284 -20.84 4.79 -5.34
CA ALA A 284 -21.55 4.48 -6.59
C ALA A 284 -20.57 4.23 -7.74
N ARG A 285 -19.52 5.05 -7.87
CA ARG A 285 -18.44 4.86 -8.88
C ARG A 285 -17.73 3.53 -8.71
N LEU A 286 -17.41 3.14 -7.47
CA LEU A 286 -16.79 1.83 -7.20
C LEU A 286 -17.73 0.69 -7.60
N GLY A 287 -19.02 0.77 -7.24
CA GLY A 287 -20.02 -0.23 -7.60
C GLY A 287 -20.27 -0.34 -9.11
N ALA A 288 -20.05 0.73 -9.86
CA ALA A 288 -20.21 0.79 -11.32
C ALA A 288 -18.92 0.48 -12.10
N SER A 289 -17.78 0.27 -11.43
CA SER A 289 -16.49 0.01 -12.07
C SER A 289 -16.46 -1.39 -12.71
N VAL A 290 -16.54 -1.43 -14.04
CA VAL A 290 -16.48 -2.68 -14.81
C VAL A 290 -15.13 -3.37 -14.63
N LYS A 291 -14.02 -2.61 -14.61
CA LYS A 291 -12.66 -3.14 -14.39
C LYS A 291 -12.56 -3.81 -13.02
N ASP A 292 -12.88 -3.09 -11.94
CA ASP A 292 -12.77 -3.61 -10.57
C ASP A 292 -13.68 -4.83 -10.36
N ALA A 293 -14.89 -4.82 -10.97
CA ALA A 293 -15.81 -5.96 -10.92
C ALA A 293 -15.26 -7.18 -11.65
N ALA A 294 -14.70 -7.02 -12.85
CA ALA A 294 -14.12 -8.11 -13.62
C ALA A 294 -12.92 -8.75 -12.91
N GLU A 295 -12.01 -7.93 -12.37
CA GLU A 295 -10.87 -8.40 -11.58
C GLU A 295 -11.34 -9.15 -10.32
N ASN A 296 -12.35 -8.64 -9.62
CA ASN A 296 -12.88 -9.26 -8.41
C ASN A 296 -13.51 -10.63 -8.72
N VAL A 297 -14.33 -10.72 -9.76
CA VAL A 297 -14.97 -11.98 -10.19
C VAL A 297 -13.92 -13.03 -10.56
N MET A 298 -12.84 -12.63 -11.24
CA MET A 298 -11.75 -13.55 -11.61
C MET A 298 -11.05 -14.12 -10.37
N ILE A 299 -10.80 -13.30 -9.35
CA ILE A 299 -10.22 -13.76 -8.08
C ILE A 299 -11.19 -14.62 -7.30
N VAL A 300 -12.47 -14.31 -7.31
CA VAL A 300 -13.52 -15.18 -6.73
C VAL A 300 -13.48 -16.56 -7.35
N ASP A 301 -13.38 -16.65 -8.68
CA ASP A 301 -13.31 -17.94 -9.37
C ASP A 301 -12.04 -18.72 -9.04
N LEU A 302 -10.90 -18.03 -8.96
CA LEU A 302 -9.64 -18.60 -8.52
C LEU A 302 -9.77 -19.19 -7.09
N MET A 303 -10.32 -18.41 -6.14
CA MET A 303 -10.50 -18.88 -4.76
C MET A 303 -11.51 -20.02 -4.66
N ARG A 304 -12.54 -20.02 -5.50
CA ARG A 304 -13.48 -21.15 -5.61
C ARG A 304 -12.77 -22.43 -6.08
N ASN A 305 -11.92 -22.32 -7.10
CA ASN A 305 -11.12 -23.43 -7.60
C ASN A 305 -10.18 -23.97 -6.52
N ASP A 306 -9.46 -23.12 -5.80
CA ASP A 306 -8.57 -23.52 -4.72
C ASP A 306 -9.32 -24.27 -3.61
N LEU A 307 -10.43 -23.71 -3.14
CA LEU A 307 -11.27 -24.32 -2.09
C LEU A 307 -11.96 -25.61 -2.55
N ALA A 308 -12.31 -25.73 -3.84
CA ALA A 308 -12.96 -26.93 -4.37
C ALA A 308 -12.08 -28.20 -4.25
N ARG A 309 -10.77 -28.04 -4.18
CA ARG A 309 -9.81 -29.16 -4.01
C ARG A 309 -9.97 -29.85 -2.66
N VAL A 310 -10.48 -29.16 -1.64
CA VAL A 310 -10.60 -29.64 -0.26
C VAL A 310 -12.04 -29.64 0.26
N ALA A 311 -12.96 -29.03 -0.46
CA ALA A 311 -14.36 -28.98 -0.08
C ALA A 311 -15.12 -30.28 -0.41
N ARG A 312 -16.25 -30.49 0.25
CA ARG A 312 -17.23 -31.52 -0.15
C ARG A 312 -17.79 -31.17 -1.55
N PRO A 313 -18.22 -32.17 -2.35
CA PRO A 313 -18.89 -31.88 -3.61
C PRO A 313 -20.08 -30.92 -3.41
N GLY A 314 -20.12 -29.82 -4.19
CA GLY A 314 -21.12 -28.76 -4.03
C GLY A 314 -20.95 -27.90 -2.77
N GLY A 315 -19.89 -28.10 -2.01
CA GLY A 315 -19.63 -27.40 -0.75
C GLY A 315 -19.09 -25.97 -0.91
N VAL A 316 -18.58 -25.60 -2.10
CA VAL A 316 -18.12 -24.23 -2.35
C VAL A 316 -19.24 -23.36 -2.86
N ARG A 317 -19.51 -22.27 -2.18
CA ARG A 317 -20.60 -21.34 -2.52
C ARG A 317 -20.08 -19.90 -2.49
N PRO A 318 -20.37 -19.10 -3.53
CA PRO A 318 -20.17 -17.66 -3.42
C PRO A 318 -21.13 -17.11 -2.37
N GLY A 319 -20.62 -16.26 -1.50
CA GLY A 319 -21.43 -15.46 -0.59
C GLY A 319 -21.89 -14.17 -1.28
N ARG A 320 -21.84 -13.06 -0.55
CA ARG A 320 -22.10 -11.74 -1.14
C ARG A 320 -20.95 -11.36 -2.08
N LEU A 321 -21.26 -11.17 -3.36
CA LEU A 321 -20.29 -10.75 -4.39
C LEU A 321 -20.37 -9.25 -4.63
N LEU A 322 -19.23 -8.65 -5.00
CA LEU A 322 -19.11 -7.25 -5.42
C LEU A 322 -19.77 -6.27 -4.44
N ALA A 323 -19.65 -6.56 -3.15
CA ALA A 323 -20.21 -5.70 -2.12
C ALA A 323 -19.29 -4.49 -1.92
N VAL A 324 -19.82 -3.28 -2.09
CA VAL A 324 -19.10 -2.06 -1.69
C VAL A 324 -19.28 -1.91 -0.17
N GLU A 325 -18.19 -2.12 0.55
CA GLU A 325 -18.18 -2.12 2.01
C GLU A 325 -17.40 -0.92 2.55
N PRO A 326 -17.94 -0.25 3.59
CA PRO A 326 -17.25 0.85 4.25
C PRO A 326 -16.12 0.34 5.13
N HIS A 327 -14.94 0.92 4.97
CA HIS A 327 -13.81 0.79 5.86
C HIS A 327 -13.37 2.18 6.32
N PRO A 328 -12.61 2.32 7.40
CA PRO A 328 -12.08 3.62 7.80
C PRO A 328 -11.30 4.29 6.66
N GLY A 329 -11.77 5.45 6.23
CA GLY A 329 -11.15 6.26 5.18
C GLY A 329 -11.31 5.75 3.74
N VAL A 330 -11.89 4.55 3.50
CA VAL A 330 -12.01 4.00 2.15
C VAL A 330 -13.28 3.16 1.96
N TRP A 331 -13.73 3.05 0.70
CA TRP A 331 -14.67 2.05 0.22
C TRP A 331 -13.89 0.91 -0.44
N HIS A 332 -14.21 -0.34 -0.12
CA HIS A 332 -13.66 -1.52 -0.76
C HIS A 332 -14.74 -2.31 -1.49
N LEU A 333 -14.37 -2.89 -2.64
CA LEU A 333 -15.19 -3.86 -3.35
C LEU A 333 -14.79 -5.27 -2.87
N VAL A 334 -15.63 -5.85 -2.03
CA VAL A 334 -15.36 -7.12 -1.33
C VAL A 334 -16.27 -8.22 -1.86
N SER A 335 -15.70 -9.38 -2.12
CA SER A 335 -16.48 -10.61 -2.37
C SER A 335 -16.14 -11.66 -1.31
N ARG A 336 -17.09 -12.52 -1.01
CA ARG A 336 -16.88 -13.63 -0.08
C ARG A 336 -17.10 -14.96 -0.77
N VAL A 337 -16.24 -15.92 -0.47
CA VAL A 337 -16.40 -17.32 -0.87
C VAL A 337 -16.40 -18.19 0.39
N HIS A 338 -17.41 -19.03 0.50
CA HIS A 338 -17.54 -19.96 1.60
C HIS A 338 -17.35 -21.38 1.09
N ALA A 339 -16.74 -22.23 1.92
CA ALA A 339 -16.63 -23.65 1.63
C ALA A 339 -16.98 -24.49 2.86
N THR A 340 -17.54 -25.67 2.62
CA THR A 340 -17.68 -26.73 3.62
C THR A 340 -16.67 -27.81 3.27
N LEU A 341 -15.70 -28.03 4.14
CA LEU A 341 -14.60 -28.98 3.92
C LEU A 341 -15.06 -30.42 4.07
N ARG A 342 -14.34 -31.34 3.43
CA ARG A 342 -14.45 -32.77 3.73
C ARG A 342 -13.97 -33.02 5.17
N ASP A 343 -14.42 -34.13 5.77
CA ASP A 343 -14.15 -34.48 7.18
C ASP A 343 -12.67 -34.81 7.44
N ASP A 344 -11.96 -35.25 6.42
CA ASP A 344 -10.55 -35.67 6.45
C ASP A 344 -9.57 -34.50 6.23
N VAL A 345 -10.08 -33.29 5.92
CA VAL A 345 -9.22 -32.14 5.58
C VAL A 345 -8.69 -31.44 6.81
N THR A 346 -7.37 -31.40 6.93
CA THR A 346 -6.62 -30.71 7.96
C THR A 346 -6.42 -29.21 7.64
N ASP A 347 -5.80 -28.42 8.55
CA ASP A 347 -5.40 -27.05 8.26
C ASP A 347 -4.22 -27.03 7.28
N ALA A 348 -3.32 -28.03 7.37
CA ALA A 348 -2.23 -28.20 6.42
C ALA A 348 -2.76 -28.42 5.00
N ASP A 349 -3.75 -29.32 4.81
CA ASP A 349 -4.34 -29.60 3.50
C ASP A 349 -5.01 -28.33 2.91
N LEU A 350 -5.73 -27.59 3.76
CA LEU A 350 -6.35 -26.32 3.37
C LEU A 350 -5.30 -25.32 2.88
N LEU A 351 -4.20 -25.17 3.62
CA LEU A 351 -3.12 -24.25 3.25
C LEU A 351 -2.39 -24.71 1.97
N ILE A 352 -2.12 -26.02 1.82
CA ILE A 352 -1.54 -26.58 0.59
C ILE A 352 -2.42 -26.27 -0.63
N ALA A 353 -3.74 -26.32 -0.46
CA ALA A 353 -4.68 -26.08 -1.54
C ALA A 353 -4.81 -24.59 -1.92
N THR A 354 -4.63 -23.67 -0.98
CA THR A 354 -5.01 -22.27 -1.15
C THR A 354 -3.82 -21.28 -1.14
N PHE A 355 -2.70 -21.63 -0.51
CA PHE A 355 -1.52 -20.76 -0.43
C PHE A 355 -0.69 -20.78 -1.73
N PRO A 356 -0.11 -19.64 -2.16
CA PRO A 356 -0.32 -18.30 -1.63
C PRO A 356 -1.68 -17.71 -1.98
N PRO A 357 -2.12 -16.61 -1.32
CA PRO A 357 -3.43 -16.01 -1.57
C PRO A 357 -3.67 -15.64 -3.03
N GLY A 358 -4.83 -16.03 -3.58
CA GLY A 358 -5.15 -15.82 -4.99
C GLY A 358 -5.22 -14.34 -5.39
N SER A 359 -5.68 -13.47 -4.49
CA SER A 359 -5.84 -12.03 -4.74
C SER A 359 -4.54 -11.28 -5.02
N VAL A 360 -3.41 -11.86 -4.61
CA VAL A 360 -2.06 -11.28 -4.73
C VAL A 360 -1.12 -12.10 -5.62
N THR A 361 -1.66 -13.06 -6.35
CA THR A 361 -0.96 -13.86 -7.37
C THR A 361 -1.54 -13.57 -8.75
N GLY A 362 -2.31 -14.47 -9.32
CA GLY A 362 -2.95 -14.29 -10.62
C GLY A 362 -3.66 -15.55 -11.10
N ALA A 363 -4.17 -15.52 -12.31
CA ALA A 363 -4.95 -16.60 -12.87
C ALA A 363 -4.44 -17.00 -14.28
N PRO A 364 -4.20 -18.30 -14.55
CA PRO A 364 -4.16 -19.46 -13.61
C PRO A 364 -3.00 -19.35 -12.61
N LYS A 365 -3.20 -19.76 -11.34
CA LYS A 365 -2.30 -19.45 -10.22
C LYS A 365 -0.84 -19.91 -10.47
N ILE A 366 -0.63 -21.16 -10.87
CA ILE A 366 0.73 -21.71 -11.05
C ILE A 366 1.47 -20.93 -12.11
N ARG A 367 0.86 -20.75 -13.29
CA ARG A 367 1.49 -20.02 -14.40
C ARG A 367 1.72 -18.56 -14.07
N ALA A 368 0.77 -17.92 -13.38
CA ALA A 368 0.94 -16.54 -12.93
C ALA A 368 2.11 -16.39 -11.94
N CYS A 369 2.32 -17.34 -11.03
CA CYS A 369 3.48 -17.32 -10.13
C CYS A 369 4.81 -17.49 -10.87
N GLU A 370 4.86 -18.28 -11.95
CA GLU A 370 6.04 -18.40 -12.82
C GLU A 370 6.34 -17.06 -13.51
N VAL A 371 5.32 -16.43 -14.12
CA VAL A 371 5.46 -15.11 -14.76
C VAL A 371 5.90 -14.04 -13.74
N ILE A 372 5.36 -14.06 -12.53
CA ILE A 372 5.77 -13.17 -11.46
C ILE A 372 7.26 -13.35 -11.14
N ALA A 373 7.73 -14.60 -11.00
CA ALA A 373 9.13 -14.91 -10.73
C ALA A 373 10.07 -14.43 -11.85
N ASP A 374 9.61 -14.47 -13.11
CA ASP A 374 10.36 -13.96 -14.27
C ASP A 374 10.36 -12.43 -14.35
N CYS A 375 9.37 -11.78 -13.76
CA CYS A 375 9.18 -10.32 -13.81
C CYS A 375 9.80 -9.56 -12.64
N GLU A 376 9.88 -10.17 -11.47
CA GLU A 376 10.32 -9.53 -10.23
C GLU A 376 11.75 -9.90 -9.85
N ASP A 377 12.50 -8.95 -9.29
CA ASP A 377 13.83 -9.21 -8.77
C ASP A 377 13.78 -9.71 -7.31
N GLY A 378 14.19 -10.96 -7.10
CA GLY A 378 14.32 -11.59 -5.79
C GLY A 378 12.99 -12.02 -5.14
N ASP A 379 13.07 -12.42 -3.87
CA ASP A 379 11.92 -12.93 -3.14
C ASP A 379 10.99 -11.83 -2.61
N ARG A 380 9.73 -12.18 -2.39
CA ARG A 380 8.72 -11.29 -1.79
C ARG A 380 8.81 -11.25 -0.26
N GLY A 381 9.46 -12.22 0.38
CA GLY A 381 9.48 -12.39 1.83
C GLY A 381 8.08 -12.45 2.42
N LEU A 382 7.79 -11.65 3.44
CA LEU A 382 6.47 -11.61 4.04
C LEU A 382 5.41 -10.99 3.12
N PHE A 383 5.79 -10.09 2.23
CA PHE A 383 4.82 -9.44 1.34
C PHE A 383 4.05 -10.48 0.51
N THR A 384 2.72 -10.41 0.53
CA THR A 384 1.80 -11.38 -0.09
C THR A 384 1.81 -12.79 0.52
N GLY A 385 2.50 -12.96 1.64
CA GLY A 385 2.33 -14.10 2.53
C GLY A 385 1.12 -13.91 3.45
N ALA A 386 1.21 -14.38 4.69
CA ALA A 386 0.11 -14.28 5.65
C ALA A 386 0.60 -14.00 7.09
N VAL A 387 -0.23 -13.34 7.89
CA VAL A 387 -0.05 -13.19 9.34
C VAL A 387 -1.34 -13.60 10.03
N GLY A 388 -1.22 -14.30 11.16
CA GLY A 388 -2.37 -14.75 11.93
C GLY A 388 -2.02 -15.98 12.75
N GLY A 389 -2.92 -16.96 12.80
CA GLY A 389 -2.65 -18.19 13.56
C GLY A 389 -3.81 -19.15 13.65
N VAL A 390 -3.63 -20.15 14.50
CA VAL A 390 -4.62 -21.18 14.77
C VAL A 390 -4.76 -21.39 16.28
N SER A 391 -6.00 -21.45 16.74
CA SER A 391 -6.35 -21.80 18.12
C SER A 391 -7.16 -23.11 18.13
N PRO A 392 -6.95 -23.99 19.09
CA PRO A 392 -7.79 -25.19 19.27
C PRO A 392 -9.28 -24.86 19.48
N LEU A 393 -9.60 -23.66 19.97
CA LEU A 393 -10.96 -23.21 20.27
C LEU A 393 -11.56 -22.38 19.13
N ALA A 394 -10.79 -21.45 18.56
CA ALA A 394 -11.26 -20.48 17.57
C ALA A 394 -10.99 -20.87 16.11
N GLY A 395 -10.16 -21.90 15.87
CA GLY A 395 -9.79 -22.33 14.51
C GLY A 395 -8.66 -21.49 13.92
N LEU A 396 -8.56 -21.51 12.58
CA LEU A 396 -7.53 -20.83 11.80
C LEU A 396 -8.05 -19.48 11.29
N GLU A 397 -7.28 -18.41 11.47
CA GLU A 397 -7.53 -17.14 10.79
C GLU A 397 -6.22 -16.49 10.35
N LEU A 398 -6.13 -16.12 9.07
CA LEU A 398 -4.97 -15.53 8.42
C LEU A 398 -5.40 -14.34 7.58
N ASN A 399 -4.63 -13.25 7.64
CA ASN A 399 -4.74 -12.14 6.70
C ASN A 399 -3.85 -12.37 5.48
N VAL A 400 -4.01 -11.55 4.44
CA VAL A 400 -3.01 -11.38 3.39
C VAL A 400 -1.99 -10.34 3.88
N ALA A 401 -0.70 -10.67 3.86
CA ALA A 401 0.35 -9.76 4.33
C ALA A 401 0.65 -8.68 3.29
N ILE A 402 -0.23 -7.69 3.20
CA ILE A 402 -0.08 -6.45 2.42
C ILE A 402 -0.13 -5.24 3.35
N ARG A 403 0.39 -4.10 2.91
CA ARG A 403 0.53 -2.90 3.76
C ARG A 403 1.26 -3.24 5.08
N THR A 404 2.28 -4.06 4.98
CA THR A 404 3.01 -4.65 6.10
C THR A 404 4.49 -4.38 5.93
N LEU A 405 5.11 -3.79 6.96
CA LEU A 405 6.56 -3.68 7.06
C LEU A 405 7.12 -5.03 7.50
N ASP A 406 8.11 -5.51 6.78
CA ASP A 406 8.89 -6.70 7.08
C ASP A 406 10.29 -6.26 7.52
N LEU A 407 10.54 -6.27 8.82
CA LEU A 407 11.75 -5.74 9.44
C LEU A 407 12.63 -6.87 9.98
N GLY A 408 13.91 -6.80 9.70
CA GLY A 408 14.93 -7.73 10.23
C GLY A 408 15.21 -7.54 11.72
N PRO A 409 16.30 -8.15 12.22
CA PRO A 409 16.73 -8.00 13.61
C PRO A 409 17.08 -6.55 13.94
N ALA A 410 17.05 -6.21 15.25
CA ALA A 410 17.52 -4.92 15.70
C ALA A 410 19.05 -4.81 15.54
N GLY A 411 19.49 -3.69 14.98
CA GLY A 411 20.90 -3.33 14.93
C GLY A 411 21.43 -2.90 16.31
N PRO A 412 22.75 -2.63 16.41
CA PRO A 412 23.37 -2.20 17.66
C PRO A 412 22.82 -0.89 18.22
N ASP A 413 22.25 -0.04 17.34
CA ASP A 413 21.59 1.23 17.67
C ASP A 413 20.10 1.08 17.93
N GLY A 414 19.57 -0.15 17.97
CA GLY A 414 18.16 -0.44 18.16
C GLY A 414 17.29 -0.25 16.91
N SER A 415 17.83 0.27 15.80
CA SER A 415 17.09 0.39 14.55
C SER A 415 16.90 -0.96 13.85
N ARG A 416 15.89 -1.06 12.99
CA ARG A 416 15.65 -2.24 12.16
C ARG A 416 15.59 -1.85 10.69
N SER A 417 16.39 -2.51 9.87
CA SER A 417 16.25 -2.41 8.41
C SER A 417 15.26 -3.44 7.91
N GLY A 418 14.57 -3.12 6.81
CA GLY A 418 13.59 -4.02 6.25
C GLY A 418 12.99 -3.51 4.94
N ARG A 419 11.82 -4.00 4.62
CA ARG A 419 11.15 -3.70 3.35
C ARG A 419 9.64 -3.49 3.52
N LEU A 420 9.08 -2.70 2.61
CA LEU A 420 7.65 -2.57 2.38
C LEU A 420 7.37 -3.02 0.95
N GLY A 421 6.75 -4.19 0.80
CA GLY A 421 6.28 -4.67 -0.50
C GLY A 421 5.00 -3.96 -0.92
N VAL A 422 4.90 -3.63 -2.20
CA VAL A 422 3.74 -3.01 -2.82
C VAL A 422 3.55 -3.51 -4.24
N GLY A 423 2.32 -3.71 -4.69
CA GLY A 423 2.04 -4.24 -6.02
C GLY A 423 0.64 -3.91 -6.52
N GLY A 424 0.43 -4.20 -7.80
CA GLY A 424 -0.84 -4.00 -8.49
C GLY A 424 -1.22 -5.21 -9.36
N GLY A 425 -2.52 -5.40 -9.60
CA GLY A 425 -3.02 -6.39 -10.55
C GLY A 425 -2.85 -5.90 -11.96
N ILE A 426 -2.08 -6.62 -12.77
CA ILE A 426 -1.82 -6.28 -14.17
C ILE A 426 -2.77 -7.04 -15.06
N THR A 427 -3.43 -6.31 -15.94
CA THR A 427 -4.35 -6.83 -16.97
C THR A 427 -3.87 -6.42 -18.36
N VAL A 428 -4.56 -6.85 -19.40
CA VAL A 428 -4.20 -6.52 -20.80
C VAL A 428 -4.22 -5.02 -21.10
N ASP A 429 -5.02 -4.24 -20.35
CA ASP A 429 -5.19 -2.80 -20.50
C ASP A 429 -4.32 -1.97 -19.54
N SER A 430 -3.49 -2.61 -18.72
CA SER A 430 -2.62 -1.92 -17.76
C SER A 430 -1.58 -1.05 -18.46
N ASP A 431 -1.48 0.22 -18.04
CA ASP A 431 -0.41 1.14 -18.43
C ASP A 431 0.72 1.07 -17.40
N PRO A 432 1.97 0.73 -17.80
CA PRO A 432 3.07 0.56 -16.84
C PRO A 432 3.33 1.78 -15.95
N ALA A 433 3.14 2.99 -16.46
CA ALA A 433 3.40 4.20 -15.69
C ALA A 433 2.27 4.50 -14.68
N GLU A 434 1.04 4.17 -15.03
CA GLU A 434 -0.11 4.28 -14.11
C GLU A 434 -0.01 3.24 -12.99
N GLU A 435 0.35 1.99 -13.32
CA GLU A 435 0.56 0.94 -12.33
C GLU A 435 1.68 1.28 -11.34
N PHE A 436 2.78 1.89 -11.80
CA PHE A 436 3.83 2.37 -10.89
C PHE A 436 3.32 3.50 -9.98
N GLY A 437 2.48 4.40 -10.48
CA GLY A 437 1.81 5.44 -9.67
C GLY A 437 0.90 4.84 -8.61
N GLU A 438 0.16 3.79 -8.94
CA GLU A 438 -0.70 3.06 -8.02
C GLU A 438 0.11 2.38 -6.89
N VAL A 439 1.25 1.78 -7.23
CA VAL A 439 2.19 1.18 -6.25
C VAL A 439 2.63 2.22 -5.21
N LEU A 440 3.04 3.41 -5.63
CA LEU A 440 3.44 4.48 -4.71
C LEU A 440 2.26 4.96 -3.84
N THR A 441 1.07 5.04 -4.42
CA THR A 441 -0.16 5.40 -3.72
C THR A 441 -0.49 4.38 -2.62
N LYS A 442 -0.27 3.09 -2.86
CA LYS A 442 -0.50 2.02 -1.88
C LYS A 442 0.53 2.04 -0.73
N ALA A 443 1.76 2.50 -0.97
CA ALA A 443 2.78 2.66 0.06
C ALA A 443 2.51 3.85 0.99
N ALA A 444 1.92 4.92 0.46
CA ALA A 444 1.79 6.21 1.14
C ALA A 444 1.12 6.14 2.53
N PRO A 445 0.01 5.42 2.77
CA PRO A 445 -0.62 5.36 4.09
C PRO A 445 0.27 4.73 5.17
N VAL A 446 1.09 3.71 4.81
CA VAL A 446 2.01 3.06 5.76
C VAL A 446 3.15 4.00 6.12
N LEU A 447 3.69 4.72 5.14
CA LEU A 447 4.79 5.68 5.37
C LEU A 447 4.32 6.90 6.14
N ALA A 448 3.16 7.47 5.80
CA ALA A 448 2.61 8.66 6.45
C ALA A 448 2.26 8.44 7.93
N GLY A 449 1.83 7.24 8.31
CA GLY A 449 1.53 6.88 9.70
C GLY A 449 2.76 6.90 10.62
N LEU A 450 3.97 6.85 10.07
CA LEU A 450 5.22 6.69 10.82
C LEU A 450 6.17 7.89 10.72
N ASP A 451 5.88 8.86 9.85
CA ASP A 451 6.77 10.00 9.56
C ASP A 451 6.57 11.24 10.47
N GLY A 452 5.93 11.10 11.61
CA GLY A 452 5.69 12.21 12.55
C GLY A 452 4.29 12.15 13.17
N PRO A 453 3.87 13.12 13.97
CA PRO A 453 2.53 13.14 14.53
C PRO A 453 1.52 12.99 13.38
N PRO A 454 0.42 12.23 13.55
CA PRO A 454 -0.53 11.96 12.49
C PRO A 454 -0.99 13.31 11.92
N ARG A 455 -0.44 13.65 10.76
CA ARG A 455 -1.05 14.70 9.96
C ARG A 455 -2.29 14.07 9.38
N PRO A 456 -3.47 14.64 9.58
CA PRO A 456 -4.63 14.20 8.86
C PRO A 456 -4.22 14.21 7.38
N VAL A 457 -4.25 13.05 6.74
CA VAL A 457 -4.32 12.97 5.29
C VAL A 457 -5.66 13.63 5.00
N ARG A 458 -5.63 14.94 4.79
CA ARG A 458 -6.77 15.60 4.21
C ARG A 458 -6.93 14.92 2.86
N PRO A 459 -8.08 14.27 2.61
CA PRO A 459 -8.38 13.86 1.25
C PRO A 459 -8.13 15.08 0.37
N PRO A 460 -7.58 14.92 -0.84
CA PRO A 460 -7.35 16.04 -1.73
C PRO A 460 -8.63 16.86 -1.73
N VAL A 461 -8.52 18.11 -1.31
CA VAL A 461 -9.67 19.01 -1.30
C VAL A 461 -10.15 19.02 -2.73
N ALA A 462 -11.35 18.50 -2.96
CA ALA A 462 -11.94 18.45 -4.29
C ALA A 462 -11.93 19.90 -4.81
N ARG A 463 -10.99 20.16 -5.73
CA ARG A 463 -10.87 21.51 -6.29
C ARG A 463 -12.05 21.74 -7.17
N PRO A 464 -12.70 22.88 -7.09
CA PRO A 464 -13.73 23.25 -8.02
C PRO A 464 -13.11 23.76 -9.33
N ALA A 465 -12.25 22.95 -9.97
CA ALA A 465 -12.02 23.16 -11.40
C ALA A 465 -13.32 22.79 -12.09
N ASP A 466 -13.85 23.72 -12.86
CA ASP A 466 -15.00 23.43 -13.71
C ASP A 466 -14.55 22.39 -14.77
N ARG A 467 -14.80 21.12 -14.45
CA ARG A 467 -14.46 19.99 -15.34
C ARG A 467 -15.22 20.09 -16.66
N ALA A 468 -16.35 20.79 -16.68
CA ALA A 468 -17.12 21.06 -17.90
C ALA A 468 -16.40 22.05 -18.83
N ALA A 469 -15.39 22.79 -18.36
CA ALA A 469 -14.58 23.64 -19.23
C ALA A 469 -13.62 22.86 -20.14
N GLY A 470 -13.39 21.56 -19.92
CA GLY A 470 -12.53 20.70 -20.73
C GLY A 470 -11.07 20.66 -20.31
N LEU A 471 -10.28 19.98 -21.12
CA LEU A 471 -8.84 19.77 -20.94
C LEU A 471 -8.05 20.46 -22.05
N PHE A 472 -6.79 20.81 -21.79
CA PHE A 472 -5.96 21.39 -22.84
C PHE A 472 -4.52 20.89 -22.82
N GLU A 473 -3.87 21.06 -23.99
CA GLU A 473 -2.44 20.88 -24.15
C GLU A 473 -1.78 22.14 -24.70
N THR A 474 -0.49 22.27 -24.47
CA THR A 474 0.31 23.37 -25.02
C THR A 474 1.61 22.83 -25.56
N LEU A 475 1.85 23.04 -26.86
CA LEU A 475 3.02 22.55 -27.58
C LEU A 475 3.80 23.75 -28.15
N ALA A 476 5.12 23.57 -28.27
CA ALA A 476 5.94 24.47 -29.08
C ALA A 476 5.92 24.03 -30.54
N CYS A 477 5.83 24.98 -31.46
CA CYS A 477 5.97 24.77 -32.88
C CYS A 477 7.07 25.69 -33.42
N VAL A 478 7.91 25.17 -34.31
CA VAL A 478 8.96 25.92 -34.98
C VAL A 478 8.90 25.58 -36.45
N ASP A 479 8.75 26.59 -37.32
CA ASP A 479 8.69 26.46 -38.76
C ASP A 479 7.74 25.35 -39.23
N GLY A 480 6.50 25.38 -38.73
CA GLY A 480 5.45 24.43 -39.12
C GLY A 480 5.59 23.03 -38.50
N ARG A 481 6.56 22.82 -37.59
CA ARG A 481 6.78 21.54 -36.93
C ARG A 481 6.47 21.64 -35.42
N ALA A 482 5.33 21.08 -35.00
CA ALA A 482 4.99 20.98 -33.61
C ALA A 482 5.84 19.89 -32.94
N ARG A 483 6.40 20.21 -31.76
CA ARG A 483 7.29 19.30 -31.00
C ARG A 483 6.49 18.33 -30.14
N ARG A 484 6.90 17.07 -30.09
CA ARG A 484 6.37 16.01 -29.22
C ARG A 484 4.85 15.81 -29.29
N VAL A 485 4.28 15.96 -30.49
CA VAL A 485 2.81 15.89 -30.69
C VAL A 485 2.23 14.60 -30.14
N GLY A 486 2.88 13.44 -30.42
CA GLY A 486 2.41 12.13 -29.94
C GLY A 486 2.33 12.03 -28.42
N GLU A 487 3.32 12.55 -27.67
CA GLU A 487 3.32 12.53 -26.21
C GLU A 487 2.19 13.41 -25.63
N HIS A 488 2.00 14.60 -26.20
CA HIS A 488 0.91 15.50 -25.81
C HIS A 488 -0.46 14.90 -26.11
N ALA A 489 -0.64 14.32 -27.29
CA ALA A 489 -1.88 13.65 -27.67
C ALA A 489 -2.18 12.44 -26.77
N ALA A 490 -1.17 11.63 -26.46
CA ALA A 490 -1.32 10.50 -25.57
C ALA A 490 -1.71 10.94 -24.16
N ARG A 491 -1.08 12.01 -23.61
CA ARG A 491 -1.47 12.58 -22.31
C ARG A 491 -2.89 13.14 -22.33
N LEU A 492 -3.26 13.85 -23.38
CA LEU A 492 -4.62 14.40 -23.52
C LEU A 492 -5.68 13.30 -23.55
N ARG A 493 -5.44 12.22 -24.30
CA ARG A 493 -6.34 11.05 -24.34
C ARG A 493 -6.48 10.38 -22.98
N ARG A 494 -5.38 10.15 -22.25
CA ARG A 494 -5.42 9.60 -20.90
C ARG A 494 -6.20 10.51 -19.94
N SER A 495 -5.90 11.80 -19.96
CA SER A 495 -6.60 12.78 -19.10
C SER A 495 -8.09 12.86 -19.44
N TYR A 496 -8.45 12.83 -20.71
CA TYR A 496 -9.85 12.88 -21.15
C TYR A 496 -10.62 11.63 -20.67
N LEU A 497 -10.03 10.45 -20.86
CA LEU A 497 -10.60 9.20 -20.36
C LEU A 497 -10.77 9.21 -18.83
N ALA A 498 -9.74 9.65 -18.10
CA ALA A 498 -9.77 9.70 -16.63
C ALA A 498 -10.82 10.68 -16.09
N VAL A 499 -11.05 11.79 -16.79
CA VAL A 499 -11.99 12.85 -16.35
C VAL A 499 -13.44 12.58 -16.79
N THR A 500 -13.63 12.05 -18.03
CA THR A 500 -14.96 11.88 -18.62
C THR A 500 -15.48 10.44 -18.60
N GLY A 501 -14.59 9.45 -18.36
CA GLY A 501 -14.90 8.02 -18.50
C GLY A 501 -15.06 7.56 -19.96
N ARG A 502 -14.76 8.41 -20.94
CA ARG A 502 -14.94 8.14 -22.38
C ARG A 502 -13.62 8.32 -23.13
N PRO A 503 -13.31 7.51 -24.16
CA PRO A 503 -12.11 7.72 -24.97
C PRO A 503 -12.24 9.05 -25.77
N LEU A 504 -11.10 9.67 -26.05
CA LEU A 504 -11.00 10.81 -26.97
C LEU A 504 -10.69 10.27 -28.36
N ASP A 505 -11.69 10.35 -29.25
CA ASP A 505 -11.61 9.81 -30.62
C ASP A 505 -11.05 10.82 -31.63
N ALA A 506 -10.81 12.07 -31.21
CA ALA A 506 -10.29 13.14 -32.04
C ALA A 506 -8.89 12.80 -32.60
N ARG A 507 -8.66 13.18 -33.86
CA ARG A 507 -7.39 13.00 -34.59
C ARG A 507 -6.39 14.12 -34.22
N VAL A 508 -6.02 14.21 -32.96
CA VAL A 508 -5.23 15.32 -32.38
C VAL A 508 -3.96 15.59 -33.19
N GLU A 509 -3.23 14.57 -33.59
CA GLU A 509 -1.98 14.69 -34.34
C GLU A 509 -2.22 15.29 -35.73
N THR A 510 -3.28 14.86 -36.43
CA THR A 510 -3.68 15.38 -37.76
C THR A 510 -4.14 16.82 -37.66
N ASP A 511 -4.98 17.14 -36.66
CA ASP A 511 -5.52 18.48 -36.46
C ASP A 511 -4.42 19.48 -36.09
N VAL A 512 -3.45 19.07 -35.27
CA VAL A 512 -2.26 19.89 -34.96
C VAL A 512 -1.42 20.10 -36.22
N ALA A 513 -1.16 19.05 -37.02
CA ALA A 513 -0.37 19.18 -38.24
C ALA A 513 -1.03 20.13 -39.23
N ALA A 514 -2.34 20.04 -39.39
CA ALA A 514 -3.11 20.97 -40.25
C ALA A 514 -3.05 22.42 -39.78
N ALA A 515 -3.17 22.64 -38.44
CA ALA A 515 -3.15 23.97 -37.85
C ALA A 515 -1.80 24.69 -37.94
N VAL A 516 -0.69 23.94 -38.09
CA VAL A 516 0.67 24.51 -38.14
C VAL A 516 1.25 24.47 -39.60
N ALA A 517 0.51 23.95 -40.57
CA ALA A 517 0.98 23.88 -41.94
C ALA A 517 1.25 25.28 -42.52
N GLY A 518 2.46 25.51 -43.00
CA GLY A 518 2.88 26.78 -43.58
C GLY A 518 3.19 27.91 -42.56
N VAL A 519 3.19 27.62 -41.28
CA VAL A 519 3.52 28.58 -40.24
C VAL A 519 5.04 28.70 -40.09
N ALA A 520 5.56 29.92 -40.18
CA ALA A 520 7.02 30.20 -40.05
C ALA A 520 7.35 30.78 -38.68
N GLY A 521 8.53 30.45 -38.15
CA GLY A 521 9.00 30.91 -36.82
C GLY A 521 8.37 30.16 -35.65
N HIS A 522 8.54 30.73 -34.47
CA HIS A 522 8.06 30.12 -33.23
C HIS A 522 6.57 30.41 -32.98
N HIS A 523 5.81 29.36 -32.71
CA HIS A 523 4.40 29.45 -32.34
C HIS A 523 4.11 28.60 -31.10
N ARG A 524 3.14 29.09 -30.29
CA ARG A 524 2.52 28.33 -29.23
C ARG A 524 1.24 27.70 -29.79
N VAL A 525 1.20 26.37 -29.81
CA VAL A 525 0.02 25.61 -30.23
C VAL A 525 -0.75 25.19 -28.99
N ARG A 526 -2.03 25.54 -28.94
CA ARG A 526 -2.97 25.12 -27.89
C ARG A 526 -4.01 24.20 -28.48
N VAL A 527 -4.20 23.06 -27.83
CA VAL A 527 -5.20 22.05 -28.18
C VAL A 527 -6.17 21.96 -27.01
N GLU A 528 -7.46 22.15 -27.25
CA GLU A 528 -8.52 22.08 -26.23
C GLU A 528 -9.54 21.02 -26.60
N THR A 529 -9.98 20.22 -25.61
CA THR A 529 -11.07 19.26 -25.78
C THR A 529 -12.41 19.91 -25.50
N THR A 530 -13.44 19.38 -26.14
CA THR A 530 -14.84 19.67 -25.82
C THR A 530 -15.34 18.49 -24.97
N PRO A 531 -15.77 18.71 -23.71
CA PRO A 531 -16.16 17.62 -22.82
C PRO A 531 -17.26 16.72 -23.34
N ASP A 532 -18.22 17.30 -24.05
CA ASP A 532 -19.39 16.60 -24.57
C ASP A 532 -19.17 15.96 -25.96
N ASP A 533 -18.08 16.30 -26.65
CA ASP A 533 -17.75 15.78 -27.99
C ASP A 533 -16.34 15.18 -28.05
N PRO A 534 -16.19 13.87 -27.83
CA PRO A 534 -14.90 13.20 -27.86
C PRO A 534 -14.27 13.13 -29.27
N SER A 535 -15.00 13.40 -30.30
CA SER A 535 -14.51 13.35 -31.70
C SER A 535 -13.82 14.63 -32.15
N ARG A 536 -13.84 15.70 -31.31
CA ARG A 536 -13.41 17.04 -31.71
C ARG A 536 -12.45 17.67 -30.70
N VAL A 537 -11.41 18.30 -31.23
CA VAL A 537 -10.53 19.22 -30.49
C VAL A 537 -10.45 20.56 -31.24
N THR A 538 -10.25 21.63 -30.49
CA THR A 538 -9.94 22.95 -31.05
C THR A 538 -8.43 23.16 -31.00
N VAL A 539 -7.80 23.45 -32.16
CA VAL A 539 -6.37 23.73 -32.24
C VAL A 539 -6.15 25.19 -32.65
N ARG A 540 -5.33 25.91 -31.89
CA ARG A 540 -4.95 27.30 -32.19
C ARG A 540 -3.44 27.45 -32.13
N ALA A 541 -2.85 27.96 -33.20
CA ALA A 541 -1.43 28.36 -33.25
C ALA A 541 -1.33 29.90 -33.18
N VAL A 542 -0.52 30.38 -32.25
CA VAL A 542 -0.33 31.81 -32.02
C VAL A 542 1.16 32.13 -32.03
N PRO A 543 1.62 33.18 -32.75
CA PRO A 543 3.03 33.58 -32.71
C PRO A 543 3.53 33.76 -31.28
N TRP A 544 4.76 33.32 -31.04
CA TRP A 544 5.42 33.37 -29.75
C TRP A 544 6.93 33.61 -29.96
N PRO A 545 7.60 34.44 -29.11
CA PRO A 545 9.01 34.83 -29.36
C PRO A 545 10.03 33.69 -29.23
N GLY A 546 9.59 32.48 -28.84
CA GLY A 546 10.48 31.36 -28.59
C GLY A 546 11.01 31.29 -27.16
N PRO A 547 11.74 30.21 -26.80
CA PRO A 547 12.37 30.07 -25.49
C PRO A 547 13.57 31.04 -25.38
N VAL A 548 13.69 31.68 -24.22
CA VAL A 548 14.88 32.49 -23.91
C VAL A 548 16.07 31.57 -23.66
N PRO A 549 17.21 31.75 -24.34
CA PRO A 549 18.43 30.97 -24.06
C PRO A 549 18.83 31.06 -22.59
N LEU A 550 19.36 29.97 -22.02
CA LEU A 550 19.65 29.89 -20.59
C LEU A 550 20.58 31.03 -20.08
N ASP A 551 21.59 31.35 -20.87
CA ASP A 551 22.57 32.40 -20.53
C ASP A 551 21.99 33.82 -20.61
N ALA A 552 20.88 34.02 -21.31
CA ALA A 552 20.14 35.29 -21.36
C ALA A 552 19.02 35.36 -20.32
N GLN A 553 18.81 34.31 -19.51
CA GLN A 553 17.82 34.30 -18.43
C GLN A 553 18.43 34.96 -17.17
N GLY A 554 17.73 35.90 -16.57
CA GLY A 554 18.07 36.48 -15.25
C GLY A 554 17.78 35.57 -14.04
N GLY A 555 17.38 34.32 -14.30
CA GLY A 555 16.89 33.36 -13.31
C GLY A 555 15.49 33.68 -12.77
N VAL A 556 14.74 32.67 -12.44
CA VAL A 556 13.36 32.79 -11.91
C VAL A 556 13.39 32.93 -10.39
N ALA A 557 12.60 33.85 -9.82
CA ALA A 557 12.29 33.84 -8.39
C ALA A 557 11.08 32.88 -8.18
N ALA A 558 11.24 31.86 -7.35
CA ALA A 558 10.16 30.97 -6.97
C ALA A 558 9.64 31.33 -5.58
N VAL A 559 8.33 31.48 -5.43
CA VAL A 559 7.68 31.86 -4.17
C VAL A 559 6.80 30.71 -3.69
N VAL A 560 7.09 30.20 -2.50
CA VAL A 560 6.42 29.05 -1.91
C VAL A 560 4.95 29.35 -1.63
N ARG A 561 4.09 28.43 -2.03
CA ARG A 561 2.66 28.38 -1.72
C ARG A 561 2.36 27.08 -0.99
N ARG A 562 2.14 27.16 0.32
CA ARG A 562 1.90 26.01 1.18
C ARG A 562 0.43 25.62 1.22
N GLY A 563 0.18 24.36 1.53
CA GLY A 563 -1.18 23.81 1.66
C GLY A 563 -1.90 23.65 0.33
N THR A 564 -1.13 23.62 -0.75
CA THR A 564 -1.65 23.40 -2.10
C THR A 564 -1.44 21.96 -2.51
N ASP A 565 -2.45 21.38 -3.18
CA ASP A 565 -2.27 20.13 -3.89
C ASP A 565 -1.98 20.43 -5.37
N GLY A 566 -1.18 19.62 -6.05
CA GLY A 566 -0.98 19.71 -7.48
C GLY A 566 -2.13 19.06 -8.27
N GLU A 567 -2.13 19.11 -9.56
CA GLU A 567 -3.13 18.48 -10.44
C GLU A 567 -2.46 17.53 -11.43
N SER A 568 -3.01 16.31 -11.55
CA SER A 568 -2.54 15.34 -12.55
C SER A 568 -3.05 15.63 -13.97
N HIS A 569 -4.05 16.53 -14.12
CA HIS A 569 -4.68 16.86 -15.38
C HIS A 569 -4.61 18.35 -15.68
N LYS A 570 -4.59 18.71 -16.95
CA LYS A 570 -4.46 20.09 -17.41
C LYS A 570 -5.83 20.64 -17.83
N PHE A 571 -6.57 21.19 -16.87
CA PHE A 571 -7.92 21.75 -17.10
C PHE A 571 -7.87 23.13 -17.77
N VAL A 572 -8.86 23.42 -18.61
CA VAL A 572 -9.07 24.76 -19.21
C VAL A 572 -9.35 25.79 -18.14
N ASP A 573 -10.12 25.43 -17.09
CA ASP A 573 -10.32 26.27 -15.93
C ASP A 573 -9.05 26.33 -15.07
N ARG A 574 -8.39 27.48 -15.12
CA ARG A 574 -7.13 27.75 -14.40
C ARG A 574 -7.29 28.81 -13.32
N ARG A 575 -8.51 29.26 -13.02
CA ARG A 575 -8.76 30.37 -12.07
C ARG A 575 -7.98 30.22 -10.77
N TRP A 576 -7.87 29.00 -10.25
CA TRP A 576 -7.14 28.72 -9.04
C TRP A 576 -5.60 28.88 -9.23
N LEU A 577 -5.03 28.37 -10.31
CA LEU A 577 -3.60 28.53 -10.62
C LEU A 577 -3.24 29.98 -10.95
N ASP A 578 -4.14 30.68 -11.66
CA ASP A 578 -3.97 32.07 -12.04
C ASP A 578 -4.08 32.99 -10.80
N ALA A 579 -4.87 32.62 -9.78
CA ALA A 579 -4.89 33.32 -8.49
C ALA A 579 -3.53 33.25 -7.78
N HIS A 580 -2.90 32.07 -7.74
CA HIS A 580 -1.54 31.95 -7.18
C HIS A 580 -0.49 32.76 -7.97
N GLU A 581 -0.62 32.84 -9.28
CA GLU A 581 0.26 33.67 -10.12
C GLU A 581 0.09 35.15 -9.81
N ALA A 582 -1.15 35.62 -9.66
CA ALA A 582 -1.44 37.00 -9.33
C ALA A 582 -0.85 37.44 -7.97
N GLU A 583 -0.79 36.52 -7.00
CA GLU A 583 -0.28 36.80 -5.66
C GLU A 583 1.26 36.91 -5.59
N VAL A 584 2.02 36.37 -6.55
CA VAL A 584 3.48 36.36 -6.54
C VAL A 584 4.12 37.36 -7.52
N GLY A 585 3.32 38.12 -8.28
CA GLY A 585 3.80 39.11 -9.24
C GLY A 585 4.73 38.50 -10.30
N ASP A 586 5.95 39.02 -10.41
CA ASP A 586 6.96 38.54 -11.39
C ASP A 586 7.59 37.20 -11.00
N GLY A 587 7.24 36.62 -9.85
CA GLY A 587 7.71 35.33 -9.38
C GLY A 587 6.96 34.16 -10.03
N SER A 588 7.42 32.95 -9.75
CA SER A 588 6.73 31.71 -10.11
C SER A 588 6.22 31.02 -8.84
N PRO A 589 4.90 30.75 -8.69
CA PRO A 589 4.39 30.05 -7.52
C PRO A 589 4.98 28.64 -7.44
N LEU A 590 5.68 28.32 -6.36
CA LEU A 590 6.18 26.98 -6.05
C LEU A 590 5.19 26.30 -5.12
N LEU A 591 4.42 25.38 -5.66
CA LEU A 591 3.39 24.66 -4.93
C LEU A 591 4.03 23.64 -3.99
N CYS A 592 3.68 23.73 -2.72
CA CYS A 592 4.11 22.80 -1.68
C CYS A 592 2.88 22.25 -0.95
N ASP A 593 2.90 20.97 -0.65
CA ASP A 593 1.87 20.37 0.17
C ASP A 593 1.94 20.88 1.64
N PRO A 594 0.94 20.57 2.48
CA PRO A 594 0.95 20.98 3.88
C PRO A 594 2.15 20.42 4.66
N ALA A 595 2.78 19.36 4.17
CA ALA A 595 3.99 18.77 4.75
C ALA A 595 5.28 19.50 4.37
N GLY A 596 5.21 20.47 3.45
CA GLY A 596 6.36 21.17 2.92
C GLY A 596 7.12 20.37 1.86
N LEU A 597 6.46 19.40 1.21
CA LEU A 597 6.99 18.74 0.03
C LEU A 597 6.72 19.59 -1.20
N VAL A 598 7.77 19.84 -1.96
CA VAL A 598 7.68 20.55 -3.24
C VAL A 598 7.00 19.66 -4.27
N LEU A 599 6.00 20.20 -4.95
CA LEU A 599 5.22 19.51 -5.98
C LEU A 599 5.68 19.98 -7.37
N GLU A 600 5.17 21.10 -7.84
CA GLU A 600 5.45 21.70 -9.13
C GLU A 600 5.22 23.21 -9.05
N THR A 601 5.34 23.93 -10.15
CA THR A 601 4.82 25.30 -10.28
C THR A 601 3.49 25.27 -11.04
N THR A 602 2.81 26.40 -11.09
CA THR A 602 1.55 26.51 -11.87
C THR A 602 1.69 26.21 -13.37
N ARG A 603 2.91 26.19 -13.91
CA ARG A 603 3.17 26.00 -15.36
C ARG A 603 4.31 25.05 -15.69
N SER A 604 5.10 24.61 -14.71
CA SER A 604 6.32 23.85 -14.95
C SER A 604 6.51 22.75 -13.91
N ALA A 605 7.00 21.62 -14.34
CA ALA A 605 7.58 20.64 -13.45
C ALA A 605 8.91 21.20 -12.88
N VAL A 606 9.32 20.70 -11.73
CA VAL A 606 10.50 21.15 -10.99
C VAL A 606 11.51 20.03 -10.80
N ALA A 607 12.77 20.39 -10.64
CA ALA A 607 13.83 19.51 -10.22
C ALA A 607 14.90 20.24 -9.42
N ALA A 608 15.41 19.60 -8.38
CA ALA A 608 16.62 20.04 -7.67
C ALA A 608 17.84 19.31 -8.24
N VAL A 609 18.99 20.00 -8.24
CA VAL A 609 20.28 19.37 -8.52
C VAL A 609 21.02 19.21 -7.20
N HIS A 610 21.41 18.00 -6.88
CA HIS A 610 22.16 17.70 -5.66
C HIS A 610 23.32 16.76 -5.95
N ARG A 611 24.54 17.19 -5.68
CA ARG A 611 25.79 16.45 -5.97
C ARG A 611 25.87 15.96 -7.42
N GLY A 612 25.47 16.85 -8.36
CA GLY A 612 25.48 16.55 -9.79
C GLY A 612 24.42 15.56 -10.28
N ARG A 613 23.44 15.19 -9.43
CA ARG A 613 22.30 14.32 -9.77
C ARG A 613 21.00 15.12 -9.74
N LEU A 614 20.06 14.74 -10.61
CA LEU A 614 18.74 15.35 -10.64
C LEU A 614 17.83 14.71 -9.59
N TRP A 615 17.15 15.52 -8.79
CA TRP A 615 16.12 15.07 -7.84
C TRP A 615 14.79 15.67 -8.24
N VAL A 616 13.81 14.82 -8.56
CA VAL A 616 12.47 15.21 -9.03
C VAL A 616 11.39 14.64 -8.12
N PRO A 617 10.30 15.39 -7.88
CA PRO A 617 9.13 14.87 -7.15
C PRO A 617 8.51 13.67 -7.89
N PRO A 618 7.93 12.69 -7.16
CA PRO A 618 7.24 11.53 -7.76
C PRO A 618 5.94 11.96 -8.44
N LEU A 619 5.51 11.19 -9.45
CA LEU A 619 4.17 11.31 -10.04
C LEU A 619 3.17 10.51 -9.17
N ASP A 620 2.69 11.12 -8.12
CA ASP A 620 1.80 10.51 -7.13
C ASP A 620 0.33 10.97 -7.25
N GLY A 621 -0.04 11.50 -8.42
CA GLY A 621 -1.38 12.03 -8.70
C GLY A 621 -1.55 13.51 -8.32
N ARG A 622 -0.57 14.12 -7.64
CA ARG A 622 -0.61 15.52 -7.22
C ARG A 622 0.12 16.48 -8.16
N ILE A 623 0.84 15.97 -9.15
CA ILE A 623 1.54 16.77 -10.13
C ILE A 623 1.25 16.29 -11.54
N LEU A 624 1.31 17.22 -12.48
CA LEU A 624 1.10 16.91 -13.89
C LEU A 624 2.23 16.01 -14.43
N PRO A 625 1.94 14.90 -15.15
CA PRO A 625 2.94 14.14 -15.88
C PRO A 625 3.45 14.94 -17.08
N GLY A 626 4.35 15.91 -16.80
CA GLY A 626 4.81 16.91 -17.76
C GLY A 626 5.67 16.30 -18.87
N THR A 627 5.38 16.63 -20.13
CA THR A 627 6.18 16.21 -21.29
C THR A 627 7.62 16.77 -21.25
N GLY A 628 7.80 17.99 -20.69
CA GLY A 628 9.12 18.54 -20.42
C GLY A 628 9.90 17.75 -19.35
N ARG A 629 9.20 17.33 -18.26
CA ARG A 629 9.79 16.45 -17.24
C ARG A 629 10.21 15.10 -17.86
N ARG A 630 9.37 14.50 -18.67
CA ARG A 630 9.70 13.25 -19.36
C ARG A 630 10.95 13.42 -20.22
N ALA A 631 11.02 14.51 -20.99
CA ALA A 631 12.17 14.83 -21.80
C ALA A 631 13.48 14.97 -21.03
N LEU A 632 13.43 15.55 -19.82
CA LEU A 632 14.61 15.61 -18.92
C LEU A 632 15.05 14.21 -18.49
N LEU A 633 14.10 13.34 -18.13
CA LEU A 633 14.41 11.99 -17.68
C LEU A 633 14.99 11.13 -18.79
N ASP A 634 14.48 11.27 -20.01
CA ASP A 634 14.94 10.53 -21.19
C ASP A 634 16.39 10.90 -21.60
N LEU A 635 16.86 12.10 -21.24
CA LEU A 635 18.24 12.54 -21.48
C LEU A 635 19.26 12.01 -20.47
N LEU A 636 18.78 11.50 -19.34
CA LEU A 636 19.62 11.09 -18.22
C LEU A 636 19.59 9.57 -18.08
N GLY A 637 20.75 8.96 -18.01
CA GLY A 637 20.86 7.50 -17.79
C GLY A 637 20.47 7.07 -16.37
N PRO A 638 20.28 5.77 -16.16
CA PRO A 638 20.03 5.18 -14.85
C PRO A 638 21.09 5.63 -13.82
N GLY A 639 20.65 6.02 -12.64
CA GLY A 639 21.52 6.49 -11.57
C GLY A 639 21.83 8.00 -11.57
N ALA A 640 21.51 8.73 -12.64
CA ALA A 640 21.65 10.19 -12.68
C ALA A 640 20.43 10.95 -12.12
N VAL A 641 19.32 10.25 -11.89
CA VAL A 641 18.06 10.81 -11.40
C VAL A 641 17.65 10.13 -10.10
N ARG A 642 17.18 10.93 -9.14
CA ARG A 642 16.46 10.49 -7.94
C ARG A 642 15.01 10.95 -8.08
N ILE A 643 14.06 9.99 -8.15
CA ILE A 643 12.63 10.27 -8.08
C ILE A 643 12.19 9.98 -6.65
N ALA A 644 11.92 11.01 -5.87
CA ALA A 644 11.53 10.90 -4.46
C ALA A 644 10.83 12.19 -4.01
N PRO A 645 10.03 12.16 -2.93
CA PRO A 645 9.53 13.36 -2.29
C PRO A 645 10.65 14.37 -2.06
N LEU A 646 10.43 15.61 -2.43
CA LEU A 646 11.42 16.70 -2.38
C LEU A 646 11.03 17.66 -1.26
N PRO A 647 11.59 17.53 -0.04
CA PRO A 647 11.29 18.45 1.04
C PRO A 647 11.85 19.84 0.71
N LEU A 648 11.09 20.89 1.00
CA LEU A 648 11.54 22.28 0.83
C LEU A 648 12.85 22.56 1.58
N ALA A 649 13.01 22.00 2.78
CA ALA A 649 14.23 22.12 3.57
C ALA A 649 15.46 21.51 2.91
N ALA A 650 15.32 20.52 2.03
CA ALA A 650 16.45 19.92 1.31
C ALA A 650 17.05 20.85 0.24
N LEU A 651 16.35 21.90 -0.13
CA LEU A 651 16.80 22.84 -1.16
C LEU A 651 17.91 23.77 -0.66
N THR A 652 18.07 23.94 0.66
CA THR A 652 19.18 24.73 1.26
C THR A 652 20.54 24.17 0.90
N GLY A 653 20.68 22.87 0.66
CA GLY A 653 21.94 22.21 0.28
C GLY A 653 22.01 21.78 -1.19
N ALA A 654 21.08 22.24 -2.04
CA ALA A 654 21.05 21.89 -3.45
C ALA A 654 22.05 22.73 -4.26
N ASP A 655 22.70 22.11 -5.24
CA ASP A 655 23.63 22.79 -6.17
C ASP A 655 22.89 23.73 -7.13
N GLY A 656 21.59 23.44 -7.38
CA GLY A 656 20.73 24.22 -8.27
C GLY A 656 19.27 23.79 -8.18
N PHE A 657 18.40 24.61 -8.75
CA PHE A 657 16.97 24.29 -8.90
C PHE A 657 16.48 24.77 -10.27
N LEU A 658 15.75 23.95 -10.97
CA LEU A 658 15.27 24.23 -12.32
C LEU A 658 13.79 23.97 -12.50
N LEU A 659 13.20 24.69 -13.42
CA LEU A 659 11.83 24.52 -13.93
C LEU A 659 11.89 23.99 -15.35
N VAL A 660 10.95 23.12 -15.72
CA VAL A 660 10.88 22.62 -17.11
C VAL A 660 9.45 22.52 -17.60
N ASN A 661 9.21 22.99 -18.79
CA ASN A 661 7.94 22.77 -19.51
C ASN A 661 8.16 22.64 -21.02
N ALA A 662 7.14 22.21 -21.74
CA ALA A 662 7.20 21.92 -23.17
C ALA A 662 7.40 23.17 -24.04
N LEU A 663 7.06 24.36 -23.52
CA LEU A 663 7.13 25.60 -24.29
C LEU A 663 8.46 26.34 -24.06
N ARG A 664 8.83 26.57 -22.80
CA ARG A 664 10.00 27.37 -22.42
C ARG A 664 11.28 26.55 -22.26
N GLY A 665 11.20 25.21 -22.35
CA GLY A 665 12.34 24.34 -22.05
C GLY A 665 12.76 24.43 -20.60
N VAL A 666 14.08 24.48 -20.34
CA VAL A 666 14.67 24.58 -19.01
C VAL A 666 14.85 26.04 -18.62
N GLN A 667 14.40 26.38 -17.43
CA GLN A 667 14.66 27.66 -16.76
C GLN A 667 15.35 27.39 -15.43
N TRP A 668 16.37 28.16 -15.07
CA TRP A 668 17.00 28.06 -13.77
C TRP A 668 16.34 28.99 -12.76
N VAL A 669 16.35 28.61 -11.49
CA VAL A 669 15.80 29.40 -10.39
C VAL A 669 16.95 30.08 -9.67
N ARG A 670 16.87 31.43 -9.54
CA ARG A 670 17.87 32.21 -8.81
C ARG A 670 17.67 32.22 -7.31
N ARG A 671 16.42 32.11 -6.84
CA ARG A 671 16.07 32.05 -5.41
C ARG A 671 14.71 31.43 -5.18
N ILE A 672 14.55 30.87 -4.00
CA ILE A 672 13.27 30.38 -3.48
C ILE A 672 12.94 31.15 -2.22
N GLU A 673 11.72 31.70 -2.15
CA GLU A 673 11.23 32.51 -1.02
C GLU A 673 10.01 31.84 -0.38
N ASP A 674 9.95 31.85 0.98
CA ASP A 674 8.84 31.36 1.77
C ASP A 674 8.49 32.38 2.86
N GLY A 675 7.31 32.98 2.79
CA GLY A 675 6.87 33.99 3.75
C GLY A 675 7.79 35.21 3.85
N GLY A 676 8.44 35.63 2.74
CA GLY A 676 9.40 36.73 2.69
C GLY A 676 10.84 36.37 3.09
N HIS A 677 11.10 35.10 3.45
CA HIS A 677 12.45 34.63 3.77
C HIS A 677 13.04 33.83 2.60
N THR A 678 14.34 34.02 2.32
CA THR A 678 15.01 33.20 1.31
C THR A 678 15.35 31.82 1.86
N VAL A 679 14.78 30.79 1.26
CA VAL A 679 15.04 29.36 1.58
C VAL A 679 16.33 28.89 0.93
N ALA A 680 16.56 29.26 -0.34
CA ALA A 680 17.76 28.94 -1.10
C ALA A 680 17.98 29.98 -2.19
N ALA A 681 19.25 30.21 -2.58
CA ALA A 681 19.60 31.12 -3.64
C ALA A 681 20.83 30.65 -4.41
N TRP A 682 20.83 30.93 -5.71
CA TRP A 682 21.90 30.60 -6.65
C TRP A 682 22.22 31.83 -7.51
N THR A 683 23.47 32.02 -7.84
CA THR A 683 23.93 33.17 -8.65
C THR A 683 24.00 32.85 -10.14
N ALA A 684 24.05 31.58 -10.49
CA ALA A 684 24.12 31.08 -11.86
C ALA A 684 23.54 29.66 -11.96
N PRO A 685 23.12 29.23 -13.15
CA PRO A 685 22.72 27.85 -13.35
C PRO A 685 23.91 26.88 -13.17
N ASP A 686 23.66 25.75 -12.50
CA ASP A 686 24.65 24.70 -12.28
C ASP A 686 25.03 23.97 -13.60
N PRO A 687 26.16 23.23 -13.63
CA PRO A 687 26.61 22.55 -14.86
C PRO A 687 25.63 21.53 -15.42
N LEU A 688 24.87 20.83 -14.59
CA LEU A 688 23.86 19.85 -15.06
C LEU A 688 22.70 20.59 -15.72
N THR A 689 22.19 21.65 -15.12
CA THR A 689 21.13 22.51 -15.68
C THR A 689 21.54 23.06 -17.04
N ARG A 690 22.80 23.53 -17.22
CA ARG A 690 23.32 23.99 -18.52
C ARG A 690 23.30 22.88 -19.58
N ARG A 691 23.77 21.69 -19.26
CA ARG A 691 23.78 20.54 -20.19
C ARG A 691 22.36 20.15 -20.59
N LEU A 692 21.42 20.08 -19.64
CA LEU A 692 20.03 19.73 -19.91
C LEU A 692 19.33 20.77 -20.77
N ALA A 693 19.55 22.06 -20.51
CA ALA A 693 19.01 23.14 -21.32
C ALA A 693 19.50 23.06 -22.77
N ALA A 694 20.82 22.87 -22.97
CA ALA A 694 21.41 22.73 -24.31
C ALA A 694 20.89 21.50 -25.08
N ALA A 695 20.66 20.38 -24.39
CA ALA A 695 20.13 19.16 -24.99
C ALA A 695 18.65 19.29 -25.38
N LEU A 696 17.83 19.96 -24.57
CA LEU A 696 16.39 20.14 -24.85
C LEU A 696 16.11 21.25 -25.88
N SER A 697 17.05 22.13 -26.14
CA SER A 697 16.93 23.20 -27.15
C SER A 697 17.11 22.67 -28.59
N ARG A 698 17.81 21.55 -28.75
CA ARG A 698 17.99 20.85 -30.05
C ARG A 698 16.73 20.04 -30.40
#